data_f26a43f1ffffddd2af594db17256e0e7
#
_entry.id   f26a43f1ffffddd2af594db17256e0e7
#
_cell.length_a   1.000
_cell.length_b   1.000
_cell.length_c   1.000
_cell.angle_alpha   90.00
_cell.angle_beta   90.00
_cell.angle_gamma   90.00
#
_symmetry.space_group_name_H-M   'P 1'
#
loop_
_entity.id
_entity.type
_entity.pdbx_description
1 polymer ?
#
loop_
_entity_poly.entity_id
_entity_poly.type
_entity_poly.pdbx_seq_one_letter_code
_entity_poly.pdbx_strand_id
1 'polypeptide(L)'
;QIGVPLSVWQLKSYHQLAIFEAGISQPNEMEQLERVIQPTIGVLTNIGAAHSEGFQSVDEKEKEKRKLFQHAVLAPQLQLTRVHFEQGYATIYATGAGLLAESSITIPFTDDASIQNALKCWEVLLYLKVPLPTIAERMQRLNAVELRLQLKKGINNCQLINDAYSADLSSLEIALTFLQQQGGSLLRTVILSDFLESGETDAILYEQVALLLRQVSVQRLITIGARVSAAMQSLNGSWKLEAYLDTQHFLQQVGSVKFQDEIILLKGARSFALETIVPYLEEKVHATRLEINLAAVVHNFNQYRLQLKHGTRIMAMVKAFAYGSGATEIAHVLQFQGVDYFGVAYADEGVALRQAGVTLPIMVMNTEEQAFDVLTEYQLEPVLFSFSLLQAFDNYLQQQAIQEYPVHIEVETGMNRLGFSEEQLPELIQQLQSTSSFLIQSVFSHLSSSEDATADSFTQQQFSHYQQLSMQLADAVATPFLKHIANSAAAIRHPAYAMDMVRVGIGLYGVESQSTLPLQPAITLRSTIAQVKKVAAGSAISYNRQTILSKDAIIATVRLGYADGYPRQLSNRVGQVLVRGQRAPIVGAICMDMFMIDVTSIADVNEGDEVILFGQDLPVQQVAQWAGTIPYEILTGISQRVKRVYFQE
;
A
#
# COMPACT_ATOMS: atom_id res chain seq x y z
N GLN A 1 21.80 -12.70 8.88
CA GLN A 1 21.22 -12.02 7.71
C GLN A 1 20.33 -12.97 6.90
N ILE A 2 19.03 -12.90 7.14
CA ILE A 2 18.06 -13.83 6.54
C ILE A 2 17.39 -13.21 5.30
N GLY A 3 17.30 -11.86 5.22
CA GLY A 3 16.55 -11.15 4.19
C GLY A 3 17.06 -11.35 2.77
N VAL A 4 18.35 -11.14 2.54
CA VAL A 4 18.94 -11.26 1.20
C VAL A 4 18.83 -12.69 0.64
N PRO A 5 19.16 -13.77 1.36
CA PRO A 5 18.94 -15.14 0.89
C PRO A 5 17.48 -15.45 0.56
N LEU A 6 16.52 -14.97 1.36
CA LEU A 6 15.10 -15.14 1.07
C LEU A 6 14.67 -14.39 -0.19
N SER A 7 15.22 -13.20 -0.44
CA SER A 7 14.96 -12.44 -1.66
C SER A 7 15.54 -13.14 -2.90
N VAL A 8 16.76 -13.69 -2.80
CA VAL A 8 17.38 -14.47 -3.89
C VAL A 8 16.57 -15.74 -4.18
N TRP A 9 16.02 -16.39 -3.16
CA TRP A 9 15.16 -17.58 -3.34
C TRP A 9 13.91 -17.29 -4.17
N GLN A 10 13.44 -16.05 -4.22
CA GLN A 10 12.26 -15.66 -5.00
C GLN A 10 12.54 -15.55 -6.51
N LEU A 11 13.81 -15.63 -6.94
CA LEU A 11 14.16 -15.59 -8.35
C LEU A 11 13.57 -16.79 -9.10
N LYS A 12 12.99 -16.52 -10.25
CA LYS A 12 12.42 -17.49 -11.18
C LYS A 12 13.11 -17.34 -12.55
N SER A 13 13.01 -18.36 -13.38
CA SER A 13 13.65 -18.39 -14.71
C SER A 13 13.19 -17.28 -15.66
N TYR A 14 12.04 -16.68 -15.42
CA TYR A 14 11.50 -15.58 -16.22
C TYR A 14 11.96 -14.17 -15.79
N HIS A 15 12.64 -14.03 -14.65
CA HIS A 15 13.20 -12.75 -14.25
C HIS A 15 14.39 -12.38 -15.12
N GLN A 16 14.32 -11.23 -15.80
CA GLN A 16 15.39 -10.72 -16.66
C GLN A 16 16.36 -9.81 -15.89
N LEU A 17 15.88 -9.17 -14.82
CA LEU A 17 16.66 -8.30 -13.96
C LEU A 17 16.23 -8.50 -12.51
N ALA A 18 17.21 -8.50 -11.60
CA ALA A 18 16.97 -8.49 -10.16
C ALA A 18 17.88 -7.46 -9.50
N ILE A 19 17.32 -6.69 -8.56
CA ILE A 19 18.05 -5.66 -7.81
C ILE A 19 18.01 -6.06 -6.34
N PHE A 20 19.22 -6.27 -5.74
CA PHE A 20 19.35 -6.62 -4.34
C PHE A 20 20.08 -5.53 -3.58
N GLU A 21 19.50 -5.10 -2.47
CA GLU A 21 20.21 -4.27 -1.49
C GLU A 21 20.96 -5.19 -0.51
N ALA A 22 22.29 -5.07 -0.47
CA ALA A 22 23.14 -5.85 0.41
C ALA A 22 23.74 -4.97 1.50
N GLY A 23 23.18 -5.05 2.71
CA GLY A 23 23.69 -4.42 3.91
C GLY A 23 24.54 -5.39 4.74
N ILE A 24 25.52 -4.87 5.49
CA ILE A 24 26.36 -5.64 6.42
C ILE A 24 26.51 -4.91 7.74
N SER A 25 26.65 -5.69 8.82
CA SER A 25 26.88 -5.18 10.18
C SER A 25 28.25 -5.59 10.72
N GLN A 26 28.88 -6.63 10.12
CA GLN A 26 30.14 -7.18 10.59
C GLN A 26 31.07 -7.55 9.42
N PRO A 27 32.42 -7.62 9.65
CA PRO A 27 33.37 -8.15 8.68
C PRO A 27 33.06 -9.60 8.26
N ASN A 28 33.37 -9.94 7.01
CA ASN A 28 33.17 -11.24 6.35
C ASN A 28 31.71 -11.59 6.02
N GLU A 29 30.72 -10.76 6.31
CA GLU A 29 29.34 -10.98 5.89
C GLU A 29 29.17 -10.76 4.38
N MET A 30 29.87 -9.78 3.79
CA MET A 30 29.69 -9.43 2.38
C MET A 30 30.17 -10.54 1.45
N GLU A 31 31.23 -11.26 1.82
CA GLU A 31 31.70 -12.43 1.05
C GLU A 31 30.65 -13.56 1.02
N GLN A 32 29.92 -13.75 2.13
CA GLN A 32 28.82 -14.71 2.19
C GLN A 32 27.64 -14.25 1.31
N LEU A 33 27.31 -12.95 1.32
CA LEU A 33 26.27 -12.40 0.47
C LEU A 33 26.64 -12.46 -1.01
N GLU A 34 27.90 -12.23 -1.35
CA GLU A 34 28.42 -12.39 -2.72
C GLU A 34 28.16 -13.79 -3.26
N ARG A 35 28.47 -14.82 -2.48
CA ARG A 35 28.23 -16.24 -2.87
C ARG A 35 26.76 -16.56 -3.08
N VAL A 36 25.86 -15.87 -2.38
CA VAL A 36 24.41 -16.07 -2.50
C VAL A 36 23.83 -15.28 -3.67
N ILE A 37 24.20 -14.01 -3.82
CA ILE A 37 23.65 -13.09 -4.84
C ILE A 37 24.29 -13.34 -6.19
N GLN A 38 25.62 -13.56 -6.24
CA GLN A 38 26.44 -13.66 -7.46
C GLN A 38 26.14 -12.51 -8.43
N PRO A 39 26.34 -11.24 -8.01
CA PRO A 39 25.90 -10.10 -8.79
C PRO A 39 26.70 -9.98 -10.09
N THR A 40 26.01 -9.66 -11.19
CA THR A 40 26.64 -9.36 -12.48
C THR A 40 26.98 -7.89 -12.63
N ILE A 41 26.24 -7.00 -11.95
CA ILE A 41 26.45 -5.56 -11.93
C ILE A 41 26.55 -5.10 -10.48
N GLY A 42 27.56 -4.34 -10.15
CA GLY A 42 27.77 -3.76 -8.82
C GLY A 42 27.51 -2.26 -8.81
N VAL A 43 26.73 -1.79 -7.85
CA VAL A 43 26.48 -0.37 -7.63
C VAL A 43 26.81 -0.03 -6.17
N LEU A 44 27.84 0.77 -5.97
CA LEU A 44 28.16 1.33 -4.65
C LEU A 44 27.49 2.69 -4.55
N THR A 45 26.48 2.81 -3.67
CA THR A 45 25.78 4.07 -3.44
C THR A 45 26.59 4.96 -2.51
N ASN A 46 26.26 5.01 -1.23
CA ASN A 46 26.97 5.82 -0.25
C ASN A 46 27.50 4.95 0.91
N ILE A 47 28.66 5.35 1.49
CA ILE A 47 29.24 4.70 2.66
C ILE A 47 29.02 5.65 3.84
N GLY A 48 27.85 5.54 4.47
CA GLY A 48 27.50 6.31 5.66
C GLY A 48 27.99 5.65 6.97
N ALA A 49 27.80 6.35 8.07
CA ALA A 49 28.13 5.89 9.43
C ALA A 49 27.18 4.81 9.97
N ALA A 50 26.04 4.54 9.32
CA ALA A 50 25.08 3.53 9.75
C ALA A 50 25.72 2.12 9.79
N HIS A 51 25.37 1.31 10.81
CA HIS A 51 25.93 -0.05 11.02
C HIS A 51 27.46 -0.09 11.14
N SER A 52 28.09 0.89 11.81
CA SER A 52 29.54 0.94 11.99
C SER A 52 30.04 0.22 13.24
N GLU A 53 29.16 -0.32 14.09
CA GLU A 53 29.53 -1.00 15.35
C GLU A 53 30.47 -2.20 15.16
N GLY A 54 30.41 -2.87 13.99
CA GLY A 54 31.23 -4.03 13.68
C GLY A 54 32.55 -3.72 12.98
N PHE A 55 32.87 -2.43 12.68
CA PHE A 55 34.04 -2.03 11.90
C PHE A 55 34.94 -1.06 12.66
N GLN A 56 36.29 -1.20 12.49
CA GLN A 56 37.27 -0.33 13.16
C GLN A 56 37.43 1.03 12.45
N SER A 57 37.06 1.11 11.16
CA SER A 57 37.14 2.34 10.37
C SER A 57 36.19 2.31 9.15
N VAL A 58 35.90 3.49 8.59
CA VAL A 58 35.14 3.65 7.34
C VAL A 58 35.85 2.95 6.18
N ASP A 59 37.19 3.01 6.13
CA ASP A 59 37.97 2.34 5.08
C ASP A 59 37.86 0.81 5.15
N GLU A 60 37.81 0.24 6.35
CA GLU A 60 37.57 -1.19 6.54
C GLU A 60 36.18 -1.57 6.05
N LYS A 61 35.17 -0.81 6.40
CA LYS A 61 33.79 -1.01 5.96
C LYS A 61 33.65 -0.89 4.44
N GLU A 62 34.35 0.07 3.81
CA GLU A 62 34.37 0.20 2.36
C GLU A 62 35.03 -1.01 1.70
N LYS A 63 36.17 -1.44 2.19
CA LYS A 63 36.84 -2.66 1.69
C LYS A 63 35.96 -3.90 1.80
N GLU A 64 35.26 -4.03 2.92
CA GLU A 64 34.33 -5.13 3.13
C GLU A 64 33.16 -5.07 2.14
N LYS A 65 32.51 -3.92 1.97
CA LYS A 65 31.42 -3.75 1.00
C LYS A 65 31.83 -4.01 -0.44
N ARG A 66 33.06 -3.66 -0.82
CA ARG A 66 33.63 -3.92 -2.16
C ARG A 66 33.81 -5.41 -2.46
N LYS A 67 33.85 -6.30 -1.47
CA LYS A 67 33.89 -7.74 -1.68
C LYS A 67 32.68 -8.29 -2.44
N LEU A 68 31.51 -7.62 -2.32
CA LEU A 68 30.32 -7.99 -3.09
C LEU A 68 30.54 -7.94 -4.61
N PHE A 69 31.51 -7.12 -5.04
CA PHE A 69 31.73 -6.83 -6.46
C PHE A 69 32.98 -7.52 -7.04
N GLN A 70 33.52 -8.54 -6.35
CA GLN A 70 34.75 -9.23 -6.82
C GLN A 70 34.60 -9.83 -8.21
N HIS A 71 33.38 -10.31 -8.56
CA HIS A 71 33.08 -10.92 -9.85
C HIS A 71 32.07 -10.09 -10.67
N ALA A 72 31.65 -8.94 -10.17
CA ALA A 72 30.70 -8.06 -10.85
C ALA A 72 31.39 -6.97 -11.66
N VAL A 73 30.76 -6.54 -12.74
CA VAL A 73 31.16 -5.34 -13.46
C VAL A 73 30.63 -4.12 -12.70
N LEU A 74 31.53 -3.18 -12.36
CA LEU A 74 31.08 -1.90 -11.81
C LEU A 74 30.44 -1.06 -12.92
N ALA A 75 29.29 -0.45 -12.62
CA ALA A 75 28.65 0.48 -13.55
C ALA A 75 29.61 1.63 -13.89
N PRO A 76 29.68 2.05 -15.17
CA PRO A 76 30.54 3.14 -15.60
C PRO A 76 30.12 4.44 -14.91
N GLN A 77 31.10 5.21 -14.43
CA GLN A 77 30.83 6.42 -13.62
C GLN A 77 30.52 7.62 -14.52
N LEU A 78 29.54 8.39 -14.10
CA LEU A 78 29.24 9.75 -14.60
C LEU A 78 29.98 10.77 -13.75
N GLN A 79 30.46 11.82 -14.41
CA GLN A 79 31.01 13.01 -13.73
C GLN A 79 29.95 14.10 -13.75
N LEU A 80 29.46 14.47 -12.57
CA LEU A 80 28.57 15.60 -12.38
C LEU A 80 29.30 16.88 -12.79
N THR A 81 28.70 17.66 -13.72
CA THR A 81 29.28 18.93 -14.17
C THR A 81 28.60 20.12 -13.51
N ARG A 82 27.28 20.08 -13.39
CA ARG A 82 26.47 21.14 -12.75
C ARG A 82 25.08 20.64 -12.40
N VAL A 83 24.41 21.35 -11.49
CA VAL A 83 22.98 21.16 -11.18
C VAL A 83 22.29 22.50 -11.29
N HIS A 84 21.11 22.52 -11.91
CA HIS A 84 20.25 23.69 -11.99
C HIS A 84 18.93 23.39 -11.28
N PHE A 85 18.51 24.31 -10.39
CA PHE A 85 17.27 24.16 -9.63
C PHE A 85 16.21 25.11 -10.15
N GLU A 86 15.02 24.58 -10.45
CA GLU A 86 13.88 25.37 -10.89
C GLU A 86 12.56 24.73 -10.43
N GLN A 87 11.70 25.51 -9.79
CA GLN A 87 10.32 25.11 -9.39
C GLN A 87 10.21 23.75 -8.65
N GLY A 88 11.20 23.42 -7.80
CA GLY A 88 11.20 22.16 -7.06
C GLY A 88 11.80 20.97 -7.81
N TYR A 89 12.36 21.20 -8.99
CA TYR A 89 13.09 20.21 -9.78
C TYR A 89 14.58 20.50 -9.79
N ALA A 90 15.40 19.45 -9.87
CA ALA A 90 16.83 19.56 -10.15
C ALA A 90 17.13 18.99 -11.54
N THR A 91 17.72 19.80 -12.42
CA THR A 91 18.29 19.34 -13.69
C THR A 91 19.77 19.06 -13.49
N ILE A 92 20.16 17.81 -13.63
CA ILE A 92 21.49 17.27 -13.39
C ILE A 92 22.21 17.15 -14.72
N TYR A 93 23.36 17.80 -14.88
CA TYR A 93 24.22 17.71 -16.06
C TYR A 93 25.42 16.84 -15.76
N ALA A 94 25.75 15.91 -16.64
CA ALA A 94 26.88 15.00 -16.45
C ALA A 94 27.55 14.63 -17.77
N THR A 95 28.81 14.18 -17.66
CA THR A 95 29.63 13.64 -18.73
C THR A 95 30.19 12.28 -18.34
N GLY A 96 30.69 11.49 -19.30
CA GLY A 96 31.26 10.17 -19.02
C GLY A 96 30.28 9.02 -19.29
N ALA A 97 30.56 7.82 -18.78
CA ALA A 97 29.73 6.62 -18.91
C ALA A 97 29.25 6.30 -20.35
N GLY A 98 30.03 6.65 -21.37
CA GLY A 98 29.70 6.41 -22.76
C GLY A 98 28.82 7.51 -23.41
N LEU A 99 28.52 8.60 -22.71
CA LEU A 99 27.88 9.76 -23.31
C LEU A 99 28.83 10.44 -24.29
N LEU A 100 28.33 10.79 -25.48
CA LEU A 100 29.10 11.47 -26.54
C LEU A 100 29.33 12.95 -26.22
N ALA A 101 28.50 13.57 -25.39
CA ALA A 101 28.55 14.96 -24.98
C ALA A 101 27.92 15.11 -23.57
N GLU A 102 28.06 16.32 -22.97
CA GLU A 102 27.31 16.67 -21.77
C GLU A 102 25.81 16.44 -22.01
N SER A 103 25.19 15.66 -21.14
CA SER A 103 23.77 15.33 -21.21
C SER A 103 23.10 15.67 -19.89
N SER A 104 21.78 15.75 -19.87
CA SER A 104 21.04 16.09 -18.65
C SER A 104 19.83 15.19 -18.41
N ILE A 105 19.50 15.02 -17.14
CA ILE A 105 18.25 14.47 -16.64
C ILE A 105 17.63 15.47 -15.66
N THR A 106 16.30 15.44 -15.53
CA THR A 106 15.58 16.25 -14.53
C THR A 106 14.88 15.32 -13.56
N ILE A 107 14.96 15.63 -12.25
CA ILE A 107 14.31 14.87 -11.19
C ILE A 107 13.45 15.80 -10.33
N PRO A 108 12.33 15.31 -9.73
CA PRO A 108 11.44 16.11 -8.88
C PRO A 108 11.94 16.19 -7.42
N PHE A 109 13.25 16.29 -7.23
CA PHE A 109 13.91 16.40 -5.94
C PHE A 109 15.04 17.41 -6.02
N THR A 110 15.36 18.09 -4.91
CA THR A 110 16.37 19.15 -4.87
C THR A 110 17.48 18.90 -3.85
N ASP A 111 17.40 17.79 -3.09
CA ASP A 111 18.41 17.44 -2.09
C ASP A 111 19.58 16.67 -2.72
N ASP A 112 20.77 16.82 -2.10
CA ASP A 112 22.02 16.23 -2.61
C ASP A 112 21.98 14.68 -2.64
N ALA A 113 21.31 14.04 -1.67
CA ALA A 113 21.23 12.59 -1.62
C ALA A 113 20.42 12.03 -2.81
N SER A 114 19.29 12.66 -3.13
CA SER A 114 18.48 12.32 -4.31
C SER A 114 19.23 12.55 -5.60
N ILE A 115 20.03 13.64 -5.70
CA ILE A 115 20.88 13.93 -6.87
C ILE A 115 21.92 12.84 -7.06
N GLN A 116 22.63 12.45 -5.99
CA GLN A 116 23.64 11.38 -6.05
C GLN A 116 23.02 10.03 -6.41
N ASN A 117 21.88 9.69 -5.83
CA ASN A 117 21.16 8.46 -6.16
C ASN A 117 20.68 8.44 -7.62
N ALA A 118 20.18 9.56 -8.13
CA ALA A 118 19.77 9.70 -9.53
C ALA A 118 20.95 9.50 -10.49
N LEU A 119 22.14 10.03 -10.16
CA LEU A 119 23.36 9.79 -10.94
C LEU A 119 23.69 8.30 -10.99
N LYS A 120 23.61 7.58 -9.86
CA LYS A 120 23.86 6.13 -9.81
C LYS A 120 22.82 5.34 -10.63
N CYS A 121 21.57 5.71 -10.53
CA CYS A 121 20.53 5.11 -11.39
C CYS A 121 20.80 5.36 -12.88
N TRP A 122 21.20 6.57 -13.23
CA TRP A 122 21.52 6.93 -14.61
C TRP A 122 22.71 6.14 -15.15
N GLU A 123 23.79 5.97 -14.34
CA GLU A 123 24.94 5.11 -14.67
C GLU A 123 24.51 3.68 -15.01
N VAL A 124 23.65 3.08 -14.20
CA VAL A 124 23.13 1.72 -14.40
C VAL A 124 22.29 1.63 -15.67
N LEU A 125 21.38 2.58 -15.87
CA LEU A 125 20.50 2.59 -17.05
C LEU A 125 21.29 2.76 -18.36
N LEU A 126 22.35 3.59 -18.37
CA LEU A 126 23.27 3.68 -19.51
C LEU A 126 24.02 2.36 -19.76
N TYR A 127 24.48 1.71 -18.69
CA TYR A 127 25.11 0.39 -18.79
C TYR A 127 24.17 -0.66 -19.38
N LEU A 128 22.90 -0.63 -18.99
CA LEU A 128 21.83 -1.49 -19.53
C LEU A 128 21.37 -1.06 -20.94
N LYS A 129 22.01 -0.04 -21.54
CA LYS A 129 21.72 0.49 -22.89
C LYS A 129 20.30 1.04 -23.04
N VAL A 130 19.69 1.53 -21.97
CA VAL A 130 18.41 2.23 -22.06
C VAL A 130 18.62 3.55 -22.82
N PRO A 131 17.77 3.88 -23.81
CA PRO A 131 17.90 5.13 -24.58
C PRO A 131 17.83 6.37 -23.68
N LEU A 132 18.70 7.35 -23.91
CA LEU A 132 18.77 8.56 -23.10
C LEU A 132 17.44 9.35 -23.02
N PRO A 133 16.64 9.50 -24.10
CA PRO A 133 15.33 10.13 -23.99
C PRO A 133 14.38 9.40 -23.02
N THR A 134 14.40 8.06 -23.01
CA THR A 134 13.60 7.24 -22.07
C THR A 134 14.09 7.43 -20.63
N ILE A 135 15.41 7.48 -20.41
CA ILE A 135 15.96 7.77 -19.08
C ILE A 135 15.49 9.14 -18.59
N ALA A 136 15.64 10.18 -19.42
CA ALA A 136 15.26 11.55 -19.07
C ALA A 136 13.76 11.66 -18.75
N GLU A 137 12.90 11.02 -19.53
CA GLU A 137 11.46 10.99 -19.31
C GLU A 137 11.10 10.29 -17.97
N ARG A 138 11.68 9.12 -17.71
CA ARG A 138 11.36 8.34 -16.51
C ARG A 138 11.91 8.98 -15.23
N MET A 139 13.06 9.64 -15.29
CA MET A 139 13.62 10.37 -14.15
C MET A 139 12.74 11.53 -13.68
N GLN A 140 12.01 12.19 -14.55
CA GLN A 140 11.05 13.25 -14.21
C GLN A 140 9.82 12.72 -13.45
N ARG A 141 9.50 11.43 -13.58
CA ARG A 141 8.32 10.77 -12.98
C ARG A 141 8.63 10.07 -11.67
N LEU A 142 9.82 10.25 -11.10
CA LEU A 142 10.18 9.66 -9.82
C LEU A 142 9.27 10.22 -8.71
N ASN A 143 8.78 9.33 -7.84
CA ASN A 143 7.99 9.71 -6.66
C ASN A 143 8.87 9.71 -5.41
N ALA A 144 8.53 10.57 -4.44
CA ALA A 144 9.16 10.53 -3.13
C ALA A 144 8.91 9.18 -2.46
N VAL A 145 9.96 8.62 -1.86
CA VAL A 145 9.83 7.40 -1.05
C VAL A 145 9.11 7.78 0.25
N GLU A 146 8.03 7.09 0.58
CA GLU A 146 7.31 7.30 1.83
C GLU A 146 8.23 7.14 3.05
N LEU A 147 7.93 7.88 4.12
CA LEU A 147 8.68 7.91 5.39
C LEU A 147 10.11 8.48 5.29
N ARG A 148 10.49 9.15 4.18
CA ARG A 148 11.77 9.85 4.05
C ARG A 148 11.54 11.31 3.63
N LEU A 149 11.83 12.27 4.54
CA LEU A 149 11.72 13.72 4.35
C LEU A 149 10.36 14.18 3.76
N GLN A 150 9.28 13.48 4.08
CA GLN A 150 7.95 13.81 3.56
C GLN A 150 7.39 15.04 4.28
N LEU A 151 7.23 16.16 3.56
CA LEU A 151 6.61 17.39 4.08
C LEU A 151 5.09 17.29 3.99
N LYS A 152 4.41 17.51 5.12
CA LYS A 152 2.95 17.50 5.26
C LYS A 152 2.46 18.74 6.00
N LYS A 153 1.19 19.12 5.78
CA LYS A 153 0.54 20.12 6.63
C LYS A 153 0.16 19.50 7.97
N GLY A 154 0.52 20.17 9.06
CA GLY A 154 0.16 19.78 10.41
C GLY A 154 -1.01 20.57 10.98
N ILE A 155 -1.52 20.12 12.14
CA ILE A 155 -2.55 20.83 12.92
C ILE A 155 -2.07 22.22 13.33
N ASN A 156 -2.99 23.16 13.58
CA ASN A 156 -2.72 24.48 14.15
C ASN A 156 -1.59 25.25 13.44
N ASN A 157 -1.64 25.30 12.11
CA ASN A 157 -0.64 25.97 11.26
C ASN A 157 0.78 25.37 11.39
N CYS A 158 0.92 24.12 11.83
CA CYS A 158 2.19 23.42 11.84
C CYS A 158 2.53 22.87 10.46
N GLN A 159 3.83 22.61 10.26
CA GLN A 159 4.34 21.80 9.16
C GLN A 159 4.99 20.56 9.76
N LEU A 160 4.84 19.41 9.10
CA LEU A 160 5.31 18.13 9.57
C LEU A 160 6.28 17.52 8.55
N ILE A 161 7.49 17.21 8.98
CA ILE A 161 8.48 16.46 8.21
C ILE A 161 8.54 15.06 8.79
N ASN A 162 8.06 14.07 8.02
CA ASN A 162 8.14 12.66 8.41
C ASN A 162 9.40 12.02 7.83
N ASP A 163 10.35 11.68 8.70
CA ASP A 163 11.59 10.97 8.39
C ASP A 163 11.85 9.88 9.45
N ALA A 164 10.82 9.11 9.76
CA ALA A 164 10.77 8.11 10.83
C ALA A 164 11.38 6.75 10.47
N TYR A 165 12.11 6.64 9.36
CA TYR A 165 12.60 5.34 8.87
C TYR A 165 13.96 4.93 9.45
N SER A 166 14.86 5.89 9.68
CA SER A 166 16.23 5.63 10.17
C SER A 166 16.68 6.68 11.19
N ALA A 167 17.53 6.29 12.12
CA ALA A 167 18.17 7.19 13.08
C ALA A 167 19.70 6.95 13.07
N ASP A 168 20.38 7.65 12.20
CA ASP A 168 21.84 7.78 12.15
C ASP A 168 22.24 9.25 11.99
N LEU A 169 23.48 9.60 12.34
CA LEU A 169 23.95 10.99 12.35
C LEU A 169 23.88 11.66 10.97
N SER A 170 24.25 10.95 9.91
CA SER A 170 24.27 11.51 8.56
C SER A 170 22.85 11.81 8.08
N SER A 171 21.90 10.90 8.31
CA SER A 171 20.49 11.13 7.95
C SER A 171 19.83 12.19 8.84
N LEU A 172 20.25 12.33 10.10
CA LEU A 172 19.81 13.43 10.98
C LEU A 172 20.28 14.79 10.45
N GLU A 173 21.53 14.92 10.04
CA GLU A 173 22.10 16.15 9.47
C GLU A 173 21.32 16.60 8.22
N ILE A 174 21.02 15.67 7.31
CA ILE A 174 20.18 15.93 6.12
C ILE A 174 18.79 16.39 6.52
N ALA A 175 18.14 15.70 7.45
CA ALA A 175 16.80 16.02 7.90
C ALA A 175 16.72 17.39 8.61
N LEU A 176 17.73 17.75 9.39
CA LEU A 176 17.84 19.05 10.06
C LEU A 176 18.10 20.18 9.05
N THR A 177 18.91 19.94 8.03
CA THR A 177 19.11 20.90 6.93
C THR A 177 17.77 21.16 6.21
N PHE A 178 17.01 20.11 5.92
CA PHE A 178 15.68 20.23 5.31
C PHE A 178 14.69 20.96 6.24
N LEU A 179 14.68 20.65 7.54
CA LEU A 179 13.91 21.37 8.56
C LEU A 179 14.22 22.88 8.54
N GLN A 180 15.49 23.25 8.43
CA GLN A 180 15.92 24.64 8.37
C GLN A 180 15.46 25.34 7.10
N GLN A 181 15.58 24.68 5.95
CA GLN A 181 15.16 25.22 4.64
C GLN A 181 13.65 25.45 4.56
N GLN A 182 12.83 24.50 5.07
CA GLN A 182 11.37 24.56 5.01
C GLN A 182 10.76 25.43 6.13
N GLY A 183 11.43 25.55 7.27
CA GLY A 183 10.87 26.13 8.49
C GLY A 183 10.62 27.65 8.45
N GLY A 184 11.32 28.40 7.60
CA GLY A 184 11.17 29.85 7.55
C GLY A 184 11.21 30.51 8.96
N SER A 185 10.12 31.16 9.36
CA SER A 185 9.96 31.80 10.67
C SER A 185 9.27 30.92 11.73
N LEU A 186 8.89 29.68 11.39
CA LEU A 186 8.21 28.77 12.30
C LEU A 186 9.18 28.27 13.40
N LEU A 187 8.63 27.96 14.58
CA LEU A 187 9.38 27.35 15.68
C LEU A 187 9.81 25.93 15.27
N ARG A 188 11.11 25.61 15.45
CA ARG A 188 11.68 24.30 15.05
C ARG A 188 11.58 23.32 16.19
N THR A 189 10.76 22.30 15.99
CA THR A 189 10.54 21.19 16.92
C THR A 189 11.10 19.90 16.30
N VAL A 190 11.82 19.12 17.10
CA VAL A 190 12.31 17.80 16.69
C VAL A 190 11.76 16.75 17.64
N ILE A 191 11.12 15.72 17.11
CA ILE A 191 10.73 14.49 17.82
C ILE A 191 11.75 13.41 17.43
N LEU A 192 12.56 12.96 18.41
CA LEU A 192 13.73 12.14 18.18
C LEU A 192 13.68 10.85 19.00
N SER A 193 13.88 9.68 18.35
CA SER A 193 14.03 8.41 19.08
C SER A 193 15.48 8.08 19.43
N ASP A 194 15.70 6.98 20.16
CA ASP A 194 17.03 6.42 20.36
C ASP A 194 17.71 6.10 19.03
N PHE A 195 19.01 6.31 18.97
CA PHE A 195 19.87 5.84 17.89
C PHE A 195 20.33 4.41 18.19
N LEU A 196 20.11 3.54 17.23
CA LEU A 196 20.49 2.13 17.33
C LEU A 196 21.70 1.86 16.39
N GLU A 197 22.59 0.96 16.81
CA GLU A 197 23.70 0.48 15.97
C GLU A 197 24.67 1.60 15.48
N SER A 198 24.96 2.59 16.32
CA SER A 198 25.83 3.72 15.95
C SER A 198 27.33 3.39 16.00
N GLY A 199 27.74 2.37 16.75
CA GLY A 199 29.15 2.03 16.97
C GLY A 199 29.90 2.96 17.93
N GLU A 200 29.24 4.01 18.41
CA GLU A 200 29.80 4.97 19.36
C GLU A 200 29.20 4.83 20.77
N THR A 201 29.88 5.34 21.76
CA THR A 201 29.27 5.43 23.11
C THR A 201 28.19 6.50 23.13
N ASP A 202 27.16 6.29 23.96
CA ASP A 202 26.04 7.24 24.08
C ASP A 202 26.51 8.67 24.36
N ALA A 203 27.56 8.86 25.16
CA ALA A 203 28.09 10.17 25.48
C ALA A 203 28.62 10.91 24.23
N ILE A 204 29.38 10.24 23.37
CA ILE A 204 29.96 10.83 22.15
C ILE A 204 28.84 11.05 21.12
N LEU A 205 28.01 10.04 20.88
CA LEU A 205 26.93 10.08 19.92
C LEU A 205 25.95 11.23 20.20
N TYR A 206 25.44 11.31 21.43
CA TYR A 206 24.42 12.33 21.75
C TYR A 206 25.00 13.73 21.91
N GLU A 207 26.32 13.87 22.15
CA GLU A 207 26.96 15.17 22.05
C GLU A 207 27.01 15.68 20.59
N GLN A 208 27.31 14.81 19.64
CA GLN A 208 27.22 15.12 18.20
C GLN A 208 25.80 15.47 17.79
N VAL A 209 24.80 14.69 18.23
CA VAL A 209 23.38 15.00 18.01
C VAL A 209 23.02 16.38 18.56
N ALA A 210 23.44 16.69 19.79
CA ALA A 210 23.19 18.00 20.40
C ALA A 210 23.86 19.13 19.63
N LEU A 211 25.05 18.91 19.08
CA LEU A 211 25.74 19.88 18.23
C LEU A 211 24.92 20.18 16.96
N LEU A 212 24.44 19.16 16.26
CA LEU A 212 23.62 19.31 15.07
C LEU A 212 22.31 20.06 15.37
N LEU A 213 21.64 19.72 16.48
CA LEU A 213 20.41 20.42 16.91
C LEU A 213 20.65 21.91 17.20
N ARG A 214 21.81 22.26 17.80
CA ARG A 214 22.19 23.66 18.06
C ARG A 214 22.47 24.42 16.76
N GLN A 215 23.15 23.81 15.79
CA GLN A 215 23.48 24.43 14.49
C GLN A 215 22.24 24.93 13.75
N VAL A 216 21.14 24.19 13.81
CA VAL A 216 19.88 24.58 13.17
C VAL A 216 18.93 25.32 14.14
N SER A 217 19.39 25.67 15.33
CA SER A 217 18.64 26.43 16.33
C SER A 217 17.28 25.78 16.65
N VAL A 218 17.27 24.50 17.02
CA VAL A 218 16.08 23.80 17.51
C VAL A 218 15.61 24.44 18.82
N GLN A 219 14.34 24.83 18.92
CA GLN A 219 13.79 25.46 20.11
C GLN A 219 13.01 24.49 21.01
N ARG A 220 12.51 23.38 20.45
CA ARG A 220 11.80 22.35 21.19
C ARG A 220 12.30 20.97 20.79
N LEU A 221 12.62 20.15 21.77
CA LEU A 221 13.08 18.77 21.58
C LEU A 221 12.17 17.83 22.36
N ILE A 222 11.55 16.89 21.68
CA ILE A 222 10.77 15.81 22.26
C ILE A 222 11.55 14.53 22.04
N THR A 223 11.94 13.85 23.12
CA THR A 223 12.70 12.60 23.05
C THR A 223 11.81 11.41 23.35
N ILE A 224 11.95 10.33 22.57
CA ILE A 224 11.20 9.07 22.72
C ILE A 224 12.20 7.92 22.81
N GLY A 225 12.42 7.42 24.01
CA GLY A 225 13.40 6.39 24.31
C GLY A 225 14.24 6.73 25.53
N ALA A 226 14.72 5.70 26.23
CA ALA A 226 15.43 5.87 27.49
C ALA A 226 16.83 6.48 27.30
N ARG A 227 17.55 6.07 26.24
CA ARG A 227 18.94 6.50 25.99
C ARG A 227 19.02 7.97 25.58
N VAL A 228 18.23 8.37 24.54
CA VAL A 228 18.19 9.76 24.07
C VAL A 228 17.68 10.70 25.16
N SER A 229 16.67 10.27 25.92
CA SER A 229 16.11 11.10 27.00
C SER A 229 17.11 11.35 28.11
N ALA A 230 17.81 10.33 28.60
CA ALA A 230 18.83 10.47 29.65
C ALA A 230 20.00 11.33 29.16
N ALA A 231 20.47 11.14 27.94
CA ALA A 231 21.58 11.90 27.37
C ALA A 231 21.21 13.38 27.19
N MET A 232 20.06 13.70 26.60
CA MET A 232 19.64 15.09 26.35
C MET A 232 19.27 15.86 27.61
N GLN A 233 18.90 15.17 28.71
CA GLN A 233 18.73 15.80 30.03
C GLN A 233 20.05 16.28 30.64
N SER A 234 21.17 15.59 30.35
CA SER A 234 22.50 15.93 30.86
C SER A 234 23.21 17.00 30.01
N LEU A 235 22.76 17.20 28.75
CA LEU A 235 23.38 18.13 27.81
C LEU A 235 22.67 19.49 27.82
N ASN A 236 23.44 20.56 27.95
CA ASN A 236 22.90 21.93 27.89
C ASN A 236 22.55 22.31 26.46
N GLY A 237 21.25 22.55 26.21
CA GLY A 237 20.73 23.03 24.94
C GLY A 237 19.78 24.22 25.11
N SER A 238 19.59 25.00 24.07
CA SER A 238 18.64 26.14 24.04
C SER A 238 17.18 25.71 23.81
N TRP A 239 16.93 24.40 23.75
CA TRP A 239 15.61 23.84 23.52
C TRP A 239 14.83 23.56 24.79
N LYS A 240 13.49 23.63 24.70
CA LYS A 240 12.58 23.07 25.71
C LYS A 240 12.55 21.55 25.52
N LEU A 241 12.97 20.79 26.53
CA LEU A 241 13.02 19.33 26.49
C LEU A 241 11.75 18.72 27.10
N GLU A 242 11.14 17.77 26.36
CA GLU A 242 10.06 16.90 26.83
C GLU A 242 10.48 15.44 26.54
N ALA A 243 10.43 14.56 27.55
CA ALA A 243 10.97 13.21 27.45
C ALA A 243 9.88 12.15 27.70
N TYR A 244 9.84 11.13 26.84
CA TYR A 244 8.92 10.01 26.91
C TYR A 244 9.68 8.70 26.81
N LEU A 245 9.18 7.66 27.52
CA LEU A 245 9.82 6.36 27.56
C LEU A 245 9.77 5.63 26.22
N ASP A 246 8.62 5.68 25.58
CA ASP A 246 8.32 5.06 24.27
C ASP A 246 7.22 5.82 23.53
N THR A 247 6.94 5.41 22.29
CA THR A 247 5.93 6.02 21.44
C THR A 247 4.51 5.87 21.99
N GLN A 248 4.17 4.75 22.67
CA GLN A 248 2.85 4.56 23.25
C GLN A 248 2.61 5.53 24.41
N HIS A 249 3.62 5.73 25.27
CA HIS A 249 3.55 6.71 26.35
C HIS A 249 3.37 8.13 25.84
N PHE A 250 4.03 8.51 24.73
CA PHE A 250 3.79 9.79 24.07
C PHE A 250 2.37 9.89 23.53
N LEU A 251 1.86 8.87 22.83
CA LEU A 251 0.52 8.86 22.23
C LEU A 251 -0.61 8.96 23.27
N GLN A 252 -0.43 8.39 24.47
CA GLN A 252 -1.38 8.54 25.56
C GLN A 252 -1.49 10.00 26.05
N GLN A 253 -0.44 10.78 25.88
CA GLN A 253 -0.36 12.17 26.35
C GLN A 253 -0.41 13.20 25.20
N VAL A 254 -0.42 12.78 23.93
CA VAL A 254 -0.35 13.67 22.75
C VAL A 254 -1.47 14.73 22.75
N GLY A 255 -2.66 14.42 23.25
CA GLY A 255 -3.77 15.36 23.37
C GLY A 255 -3.52 16.54 24.36
N SER A 256 -2.59 16.38 25.31
CA SER A 256 -2.17 17.42 26.24
C SER A 256 -0.98 18.25 25.73
N VAL A 257 -0.26 17.74 24.74
CA VAL A 257 0.89 18.40 24.12
C VAL A 257 0.39 19.39 23.06
N LYS A 258 0.65 20.68 23.29
CA LYS A 258 0.21 21.74 22.35
C LYS A 258 1.27 21.91 21.26
N PHE A 259 0.83 21.83 20.01
CA PHE A 259 1.60 22.17 18.82
C PHE A 259 0.89 23.32 18.09
N GLN A 260 1.60 24.39 17.80
CA GLN A 260 1.07 25.57 17.13
C GLN A 260 2.19 26.41 16.50
N ASP A 261 2.03 26.78 15.22
CA ASP A 261 2.99 27.62 14.48
C ASP A 261 4.42 27.04 14.49
N GLU A 262 4.53 25.69 14.39
CA GLU A 262 5.80 24.96 14.47
C GLU A 262 6.07 24.21 13.16
N ILE A 263 7.36 24.03 12.84
CA ILE A 263 7.78 22.99 11.91
C ILE A 263 8.37 21.81 12.71
N ILE A 264 7.79 20.64 12.53
CA ILE A 264 8.03 19.46 13.36
C ILE A 264 8.73 18.40 12.51
N LEU A 265 9.94 18.00 12.89
CA LEU A 265 10.64 16.85 12.32
C LEU A 265 10.41 15.62 13.20
N LEU A 266 9.88 14.54 12.61
CA LEU A 266 9.90 13.21 13.22
C LEU A 266 11.11 12.44 12.66
N LYS A 267 12.05 12.08 13.53
CA LYS A 267 13.27 11.35 13.18
C LYS A 267 13.51 10.21 14.17
N GLY A 268 13.51 8.97 13.69
CA GLY A 268 13.67 7.85 14.62
C GLY A 268 13.99 6.52 13.95
N ALA A 269 14.52 5.59 14.76
CA ALA A 269 14.73 4.23 14.33
C ALA A 269 13.37 3.52 14.15
N ARG A 270 13.30 2.66 13.14
CA ARG A 270 12.07 1.94 12.75
C ARG A 270 11.37 1.20 13.90
N SER A 271 12.14 0.68 14.85
CA SER A 271 11.60 -0.02 16.03
C SER A 271 10.77 0.87 16.97
N PHE A 272 10.89 2.20 16.87
CA PHE A 272 10.10 3.15 17.64
C PHE A 272 8.79 3.53 16.98
N ALA A 273 8.56 3.14 15.73
CA ALA A 273 7.33 3.37 14.99
C ALA A 273 6.79 4.82 15.09
N LEU A 274 7.69 5.84 14.97
CA LEU A 274 7.31 7.25 15.12
C LEU A 274 6.28 7.71 14.07
N GLU A 275 6.17 7.01 12.95
CA GLU A 275 5.13 7.24 11.94
C GLU A 275 3.70 7.15 12.52
N THR A 276 3.49 6.42 13.61
CA THR A 276 2.20 6.33 14.30
C THR A 276 1.79 7.66 14.97
N ILE A 277 2.72 8.59 15.16
CA ILE A 277 2.48 9.94 15.68
C ILE A 277 1.89 10.85 14.58
N VAL A 278 2.26 10.63 13.31
CA VAL A 278 1.89 11.47 12.16
C VAL A 278 0.36 11.73 12.09
N PRO A 279 -0.53 10.73 12.24
CA PRO A 279 -1.98 10.95 12.18
C PRO A 279 -2.54 11.91 13.25
N TYR A 280 -1.82 12.11 14.35
CA TYR A 280 -2.21 13.03 15.43
C TYR A 280 -1.73 14.46 15.20
N LEU A 281 -0.68 14.65 14.41
CA LEU A 281 -0.05 15.93 14.12
C LEU A 281 -0.40 16.47 12.72
N GLU A 282 -0.82 15.61 11.79
CA GLU A 282 -1.22 16.00 10.44
C GLU A 282 -2.56 16.75 10.46
N GLU A 283 -2.68 17.85 9.70
CA GLU A 283 -3.92 18.59 9.55
C GLU A 283 -5.02 17.69 8.99
N LYS A 284 -5.98 17.33 9.84
CA LYS A 284 -7.14 16.53 9.45
C LYS A 284 -8.21 17.49 8.95
N VAL A 285 -8.31 17.66 7.66
CA VAL A 285 -9.40 18.44 7.04
C VAL A 285 -10.74 17.73 7.24
N HIS A 286 -10.75 16.41 7.38
CA HIS A 286 -11.95 15.62 7.63
C HIS A 286 -11.73 14.64 8.80
N ALA A 287 -12.63 14.68 9.79
CA ALA A 287 -12.55 13.84 11.00
C ALA A 287 -12.92 12.36 10.73
N THR A 288 -13.60 12.09 9.60
CA THR A 288 -13.97 10.73 9.16
C THR A 288 -12.78 10.08 8.47
N ARG A 289 -12.47 8.83 8.86
CA ARG A 289 -11.37 8.06 8.30
C ARG A 289 -11.75 6.59 8.16
N LEU A 290 -11.19 5.96 7.13
CA LEU A 290 -11.19 4.52 6.93
C LEU A 290 -9.82 4.00 7.36
N GLU A 291 -9.76 3.25 8.42
CA GLU A 291 -8.55 2.62 8.95
C GLU A 291 -8.38 1.24 8.32
N ILE A 292 -7.19 0.95 7.79
CA ILE A 292 -6.85 -0.31 7.13
C ILE A 292 -5.67 -0.95 7.86
N ASN A 293 -5.91 -2.08 8.51
CA ASN A 293 -4.89 -2.88 9.17
C ASN A 293 -4.21 -3.80 8.16
N LEU A 294 -3.00 -3.44 7.72
CA LEU A 294 -2.23 -4.22 6.75
C LEU A 294 -1.75 -5.55 7.32
N ALA A 295 -1.50 -5.64 8.65
CA ALA A 295 -1.14 -6.91 9.28
C ALA A 295 -2.32 -7.90 9.25
N ALA A 296 -3.55 -7.42 9.44
CA ALA A 296 -4.75 -8.25 9.29
C ALA A 296 -4.93 -8.75 7.84
N VAL A 297 -4.65 -7.91 6.83
CA VAL A 297 -4.66 -8.33 5.42
C VAL A 297 -3.64 -9.45 5.17
N VAL A 298 -2.42 -9.30 5.68
CA VAL A 298 -1.37 -10.32 5.60
C VAL A 298 -1.77 -11.60 6.33
N HIS A 299 -2.32 -11.47 7.53
CA HIS A 299 -2.84 -12.61 8.28
C HIS A 299 -3.89 -13.38 7.47
N ASN A 300 -4.89 -12.68 6.94
CA ASN A 300 -5.95 -13.27 6.15
C ASN A 300 -5.43 -13.96 4.89
N PHE A 301 -4.51 -13.32 4.17
CA PHE A 301 -3.83 -13.92 3.02
C PHE A 301 -3.13 -15.24 3.40
N ASN A 302 -2.41 -15.26 4.51
CA ASN A 302 -1.74 -16.45 5.00
C ASN A 302 -2.72 -17.55 5.44
N GLN A 303 -3.90 -17.20 6.00
CA GLN A 303 -4.95 -18.19 6.31
C GLN A 303 -5.43 -18.90 5.04
N TYR A 304 -5.65 -18.17 3.93
CA TYR A 304 -5.96 -18.79 2.65
C TYR A 304 -4.82 -19.67 2.16
N ARG A 305 -3.56 -19.20 2.20
CA ARG A 305 -2.38 -19.96 1.77
C ARG A 305 -2.25 -21.28 2.51
N LEU A 306 -2.51 -21.31 3.81
CA LEU A 306 -2.43 -22.51 4.64
C LEU A 306 -3.47 -23.57 4.31
N GLN A 307 -4.62 -23.19 3.73
CA GLN A 307 -5.68 -24.12 3.31
C GLN A 307 -5.42 -24.72 1.94
N LEU A 308 -4.58 -24.12 1.13
CA LEU A 308 -4.36 -24.53 -0.24
C LEU A 308 -3.28 -25.62 -0.31
N LYS A 309 -3.40 -26.49 -1.32
CA LYS A 309 -2.37 -27.47 -1.62
C LYS A 309 -1.08 -26.78 -2.06
N HIS A 310 0.03 -27.40 -1.74
CA HIS A 310 1.35 -26.91 -2.21
C HIS A 310 1.35 -26.77 -3.74
N GLY A 311 1.76 -25.61 -4.24
CA GLY A 311 1.79 -25.29 -5.68
C GLY A 311 0.54 -24.60 -6.22
N THR A 312 -0.58 -24.56 -5.48
CA THR A 312 -1.72 -23.73 -5.86
C THR A 312 -1.37 -22.25 -5.72
N ARG A 313 -1.56 -21.48 -6.79
CA ARG A 313 -1.30 -20.04 -6.83
C ARG A 313 -2.44 -19.23 -6.22
N ILE A 314 -2.14 -18.03 -5.77
CA ILE A 314 -3.14 -17.07 -5.27
C ILE A 314 -3.11 -15.81 -6.12
N MET A 315 -4.24 -15.49 -6.72
CA MET A 315 -4.51 -14.19 -7.31
C MET A 315 -5.24 -13.31 -6.29
N ALA A 316 -4.63 -12.18 -5.91
CA ALA A 316 -5.31 -11.19 -5.07
C ALA A 316 -6.15 -10.25 -5.94
N MET A 317 -7.45 -10.19 -5.67
CA MET A 317 -8.34 -9.25 -6.35
C MET A 317 -8.24 -7.88 -5.68
N VAL A 318 -7.73 -6.89 -6.40
CA VAL A 318 -7.54 -5.50 -5.92
C VAL A 318 -8.36 -4.49 -6.73
N LYS A 319 -9.38 -4.96 -7.43
CA LYS A 319 -10.32 -4.15 -8.20
C LYS A 319 -11.14 -3.19 -7.33
N ALA A 320 -11.74 -2.20 -7.95
CA ALA A 320 -12.54 -1.16 -7.29
C ALA A 320 -11.77 -0.50 -6.12
N PHE A 321 -10.55 -0.02 -6.42
CA PHE A 321 -9.66 0.59 -5.44
C PHE A 321 -9.38 -0.34 -4.23
N ALA A 322 -9.11 -1.63 -4.53
CA ALA A 322 -8.97 -2.70 -3.54
C ALA A 322 -10.16 -2.75 -2.56
N TYR A 323 -11.37 -2.86 -3.11
CA TYR A 323 -12.63 -2.81 -2.35
C TYR A 323 -12.77 -1.54 -1.51
N GLY A 324 -12.32 -0.40 -2.05
CA GLY A 324 -12.37 0.89 -1.35
C GLY A 324 -11.21 1.17 -0.41
N SER A 325 -10.28 0.23 -0.21
CA SER A 325 -9.20 0.33 0.79
C SER A 325 -7.95 1.05 0.31
N GLY A 326 -7.75 1.22 -1.00
CA GLY A 326 -6.49 1.71 -1.57
C GLY A 326 -5.68 0.59 -2.21
N ALA A 327 -5.61 0.59 -3.56
CA ALA A 327 -5.05 -0.53 -4.30
C ALA A 327 -3.52 -0.64 -4.16
N THR A 328 -2.81 0.49 -4.11
CA THR A 328 -1.36 0.55 -4.08
C THR A 328 -0.78 -0.09 -2.82
N GLU A 329 -1.24 0.34 -1.64
CA GLU A 329 -0.73 -0.12 -0.35
C GLU A 329 -1.02 -1.60 -0.13
N ILE A 330 -2.22 -2.05 -0.50
CA ILE A 330 -2.61 -3.46 -0.43
C ILE A 330 -1.78 -4.30 -1.40
N ALA A 331 -1.57 -3.83 -2.63
CA ALA A 331 -0.79 -4.57 -3.62
C ALA A 331 0.69 -4.68 -3.21
N HIS A 332 1.30 -3.62 -2.68
CA HIS A 332 2.68 -3.65 -2.19
C HIS A 332 2.87 -4.68 -1.07
N VAL A 333 1.99 -4.65 -0.07
CA VAL A 333 2.05 -5.61 1.05
C VAL A 333 1.89 -7.04 0.54
N LEU A 334 0.91 -7.31 -0.32
CA LEU A 334 0.66 -8.65 -0.85
C LEU A 334 1.77 -9.13 -1.81
N GLN A 335 2.34 -8.24 -2.63
CA GLN A 335 3.51 -8.55 -3.45
C GLN A 335 4.70 -8.96 -2.58
N PHE A 336 4.96 -8.22 -1.50
CA PHE A 336 6.02 -8.56 -0.55
C PHE A 336 5.76 -9.92 0.14
N GLN A 337 4.50 -10.27 0.39
CA GLN A 337 4.11 -11.56 0.96
C GLN A 337 4.13 -12.71 -0.06
N GLY A 338 4.46 -12.43 -1.32
CA GLY A 338 4.60 -13.44 -2.36
C GLY A 338 3.26 -13.95 -2.89
N VAL A 339 2.29 -13.06 -3.11
CA VAL A 339 1.13 -13.33 -3.95
C VAL A 339 1.58 -13.60 -5.38
N ASP A 340 0.89 -14.45 -6.13
CA ASP A 340 1.34 -14.85 -7.48
C ASP A 340 0.81 -13.93 -8.58
N TYR A 341 -0.39 -13.40 -8.42
CA TYR A 341 -1.12 -12.57 -9.38
C TYR A 341 -1.90 -11.47 -8.71
N PHE A 342 -2.15 -10.39 -9.45
CA PHE A 342 -3.20 -9.43 -9.14
C PHE A 342 -4.32 -9.49 -10.17
N GLY A 343 -5.56 -9.23 -9.73
CA GLY A 343 -6.72 -9.10 -10.60
C GLY A 343 -7.38 -7.75 -10.40
N VAL A 344 -7.57 -7.02 -11.49
CA VAL A 344 -8.24 -5.72 -11.53
C VAL A 344 -9.47 -5.78 -12.44
N ALA A 345 -10.36 -4.77 -12.35
CA ALA A 345 -11.53 -4.72 -13.21
C ALA A 345 -11.20 -4.12 -14.58
N TYR A 346 -10.50 -3.01 -14.62
CA TYR A 346 -10.21 -2.23 -15.82
C TYR A 346 -8.70 -1.94 -15.97
N ALA A 347 -8.28 -1.58 -17.19
CA ALA A 347 -6.87 -1.29 -17.49
C ALA A 347 -6.30 -0.14 -16.64
N ASP A 348 -7.08 0.92 -16.38
CA ASP A 348 -6.65 2.06 -15.58
C ASP A 348 -6.21 1.68 -14.16
N GLU A 349 -6.89 0.69 -13.55
CA GLU A 349 -6.50 0.17 -12.24
C GLU A 349 -5.15 -0.56 -12.31
N GLY A 350 -4.93 -1.33 -13.40
CA GLY A 350 -3.66 -2.00 -13.67
C GLY A 350 -2.51 -1.01 -13.90
N VAL A 351 -2.77 0.07 -14.65
CA VAL A 351 -1.81 1.18 -14.88
C VAL A 351 -1.41 1.81 -13.56
N ALA A 352 -2.38 2.13 -12.69
CA ALA A 352 -2.10 2.71 -11.38
C ALA A 352 -1.18 1.80 -10.54
N LEU A 353 -1.40 0.48 -10.56
CA LEU A 353 -0.54 -0.49 -9.88
C LEU A 353 0.87 -0.55 -10.49
N ARG A 354 0.99 -0.54 -11.83
CA ARG A 354 2.31 -0.50 -12.50
C ARG A 354 3.07 0.78 -12.18
N GLN A 355 2.41 1.93 -12.21
CA GLN A 355 3.01 3.24 -11.84
C GLN A 355 3.44 3.26 -10.37
N ALA A 356 2.74 2.55 -9.51
CA ALA A 356 3.12 2.34 -8.12
C ALA A 356 4.26 1.30 -7.93
N GLY A 357 4.79 0.67 -8.99
CA GLY A 357 5.92 -0.26 -8.91
C GLY A 357 5.53 -1.73 -8.70
N VAL A 358 4.28 -2.11 -8.92
CA VAL A 358 3.88 -3.52 -8.92
C VAL A 358 4.45 -4.22 -10.15
N THR A 359 5.19 -5.30 -9.94
CA THR A 359 5.88 -6.05 -11.01
C THR A 359 5.23 -7.39 -11.35
N LEU A 360 4.40 -7.94 -10.46
CA LEU A 360 3.70 -9.21 -10.68
C LEU A 360 2.71 -9.13 -11.85
N PRO A 361 2.35 -10.28 -12.47
CA PRO A 361 1.30 -10.31 -13.48
C PRO A 361 -0.01 -9.69 -12.98
N ILE A 362 -0.67 -8.90 -13.83
CA ILE A 362 -1.94 -8.24 -13.55
C ILE A 362 -2.96 -8.62 -14.61
N MET A 363 -3.99 -9.37 -14.19
CA MET A 363 -5.12 -9.76 -15.01
C MET A 363 -6.17 -8.64 -15.04
N VAL A 364 -6.57 -8.20 -16.23
CA VAL A 364 -7.64 -7.22 -16.46
C VAL A 364 -8.91 -7.94 -16.87
N MET A 365 -9.94 -7.90 -16.01
CA MET A 365 -11.14 -8.73 -16.19
C MET A 365 -12.13 -8.18 -17.21
N ASN A 366 -12.26 -6.84 -17.31
CA ASN A 366 -13.14 -6.18 -18.28
C ASN A 366 -12.28 -5.50 -19.33
N THR A 367 -11.87 -6.26 -20.34
CA THR A 367 -11.07 -5.77 -21.45
C THR A 367 -11.94 -4.97 -22.42
N GLU A 368 -11.47 -3.79 -22.80
CA GLU A 368 -12.09 -2.89 -23.78
C GLU A 368 -11.12 -2.62 -24.94
N GLU A 369 -11.63 -2.49 -26.17
CA GLU A 369 -10.79 -2.25 -27.36
C GLU A 369 -9.96 -0.96 -27.26
N GLN A 370 -10.54 0.08 -26.63
CA GLN A 370 -9.88 1.38 -26.44
C GLN A 370 -8.66 1.30 -25.51
N ALA A 371 -8.51 0.20 -24.76
CA ALA A 371 -7.41 0.01 -23.82
C ALA A 371 -6.23 -0.80 -24.41
N PHE A 372 -6.27 -1.26 -25.65
CA PHE A 372 -5.25 -2.17 -26.19
C PHE A 372 -3.83 -1.60 -26.16
N ASP A 373 -3.66 -0.33 -26.49
CA ASP A 373 -2.36 0.36 -26.39
C ASP A 373 -1.84 0.36 -24.95
N VAL A 374 -2.74 0.67 -24.01
CA VAL A 374 -2.44 0.74 -22.58
C VAL A 374 -2.10 -0.65 -22.02
N LEU A 375 -2.85 -1.68 -22.44
CA LEU A 375 -2.58 -3.07 -22.02
C LEU A 375 -1.17 -3.50 -22.43
N THR A 376 -0.76 -3.21 -23.67
CA THR A 376 0.56 -3.59 -24.18
C THR A 376 1.68 -2.73 -23.58
N GLU A 377 1.48 -1.41 -23.46
CA GLU A 377 2.46 -0.49 -22.86
C GLU A 377 2.80 -0.89 -21.40
N TYR A 378 1.77 -1.21 -20.61
CA TYR A 378 1.92 -1.53 -19.19
C TYR A 378 2.01 -3.03 -18.90
N GLN A 379 2.10 -3.88 -19.91
CA GLN A 379 2.19 -5.34 -19.79
C GLN A 379 1.09 -5.91 -18.88
N LEU A 380 -0.17 -5.55 -19.16
CA LEU A 380 -1.34 -6.04 -18.47
C LEU A 380 -1.94 -7.21 -19.25
N GLU A 381 -2.44 -8.22 -18.56
CA GLU A 381 -2.93 -9.46 -19.15
C GLU A 381 -4.46 -9.41 -19.32
N PRO A 382 -4.99 -9.20 -20.54
CA PRO A 382 -6.42 -9.06 -20.76
C PRO A 382 -7.17 -10.39 -20.68
N VAL A 383 -8.42 -10.33 -20.23
CA VAL A 383 -9.39 -11.41 -20.36
C VAL A 383 -10.11 -11.28 -21.69
N LEU A 384 -10.15 -12.37 -22.45
CA LEU A 384 -10.91 -12.50 -23.69
C LEU A 384 -12.14 -13.38 -23.42
N PHE A 385 -13.32 -12.85 -23.72
CA PHE A 385 -14.60 -13.49 -23.37
C PHE A 385 -15.61 -13.49 -24.53
N SER A 386 -15.24 -12.97 -25.72
CA SER A 386 -16.08 -12.96 -26.91
C SER A 386 -15.23 -13.01 -28.17
N PHE A 387 -15.80 -13.51 -29.28
CA PHE A 387 -15.10 -13.55 -30.56
C PHE A 387 -14.76 -12.17 -31.12
N SER A 388 -15.65 -11.19 -30.95
CA SER A 388 -15.37 -9.81 -31.39
C SER A 388 -14.11 -9.24 -30.70
N LEU A 389 -14.03 -9.40 -29.38
CA LEU A 389 -12.88 -8.93 -28.60
C LEU A 389 -11.59 -9.70 -28.96
N LEU A 390 -11.68 -11.03 -29.10
CA LEU A 390 -10.55 -11.89 -29.48
C LEU A 390 -10.00 -11.48 -30.84
N GLN A 391 -10.87 -11.33 -31.84
CA GLN A 391 -10.45 -10.93 -33.20
C GLN A 391 -9.89 -9.51 -33.23
N ALA A 392 -10.51 -8.56 -32.50
CA ALA A 392 -10.03 -7.19 -32.45
C ALA A 392 -8.64 -7.12 -31.83
N PHE A 393 -8.40 -7.87 -30.71
CA PHE A 393 -7.10 -7.90 -30.05
C PHE A 393 -6.04 -8.63 -30.88
N ASP A 394 -6.39 -9.73 -31.56
CA ASP A 394 -5.50 -10.42 -32.48
C ASP A 394 -5.04 -9.50 -33.61
N ASN A 395 -5.99 -8.82 -34.28
CA ASN A 395 -5.69 -7.85 -35.34
C ASN A 395 -4.76 -6.71 -34.83
N TYR A 396 -5.01 -6.21 -33.62
CA TYR A 396 -4.18 -5.18 -33.00
C TYR A 396 -2.75 -5.70 -32.76
N LEU A 397 -2.57 -6.87 -32.17
CA LEU A 397 -1.25 -7.46 -31.90
C LEU A 397 -0.48 -7.73 -33.20
N GLN A 398 -1.17 -8.21 -34.25
CA GLN A 398 -0.55 -8.42 -35.57
C GLN A 398 -0.07 -7.10 -36.18
N GLN A 399 -0.84 -6.02 -36.08
CA GLN A 399 -0.45 -4.67 -36.53
C GLN A 399 0.77 -4.15 -35.78
N GLN A 400 0.89 -4.45 -34.48
CA GLN A 400 2.04 -4.08 -33.66
C GLN A 400 3.22 -5.07 -33.79
N ALA A 401 3.11 -6.13 -34.57
CA ALA A 401 4.08 -7.23 -34.68
C ALA A 401 4.41 -7.90 -33.35
N ILE A 402 3.43 -7.99 -32.44
CA ILE A 402 3.54 -8.65 -31.15
C ILE A 402 3.05 -10.08 -31.27
N GLN A 403 3.83 -11.04 -30.76
CA GLN A 403 3.50 -12.46 -30.69
C GLN A 403 3.55 -12.95 -29.27
N GLU A 404 2.85 -14.05 -28.98
CA GLU A 404 2.80 -14.70 -27.66
C GLU A 404 2.45 -13.75 -26.53
N TYR A 405 1.51 -12.82 -26.78
CA TYR A 405 1.04 -11.91 -25.74
C TYR A 405 0.19 -12.66 -24.69
N PRO A 406 0.46 -12.50 -23.38
CA PRO A 406 -0.25 -13.22 -22.33
C PRO A 406 -1.70 -12.79 -22.24
N VAL A 407 -2.62 -13.76 -22.33
CA VAL A 407 -4.08 -13.56 -22.27
C VAL A 407 -4.75 -14.61 -21.41
N HIS A 408 -5.95 -14.28 -20.91
CA HIS A 408 -6.80 -15.20 -20.17
C HIS A 408 -8.12 -15.44 -20.93
N ILE A 409 -8.60 -16.68 -20.93
CA ILE A 409 -9.87 -17.03 -21.57
C ILE A 409 -10.93 -17.28 -20.51
N GLU A 410 -12.06 -16.57 -20.60
CA GLU A 410 -13.21 -16.82 -19.74
C GLU A 410 -14.20 -17.73 -20.44
N VAL A 411 -14.61 -18.82 -19.77
CA VAL A 411 -15.64 -19.74 -20.25
C VAL A 411 -16.89 -19.65 -19.37
N GLU A 412 -18.07 -19.72 -20.00
CA GLU A 412 -19.37 -19.64 -19.33
C GLU A 412 -19.79 -21.01 -18.82
N THR A 413 -20.16 -21.08 -17.54
CA THR A 413 -20.53 -22.34 -16.88
C THR A 413 -21.82 -22.29 -16.06
N GLY A 414 -22.60 -21.22 -16.21
CA GLY A 414 -23.90 -21.06 -15.54
C GLY A 414 -24.10 -19.74 -14.80
N MET A 415 -23.14 -18.79 -14.87
CA MET A 415 -23.33 -17.44 -14.34
C MET A 415 -24.04 -16.51 -15.34
N ASN A 416 -23.93 -16.78 -16.64
CA ASN A 416 -24.54 -16.04 -17.73
C ASN A 416 -24.18 -14.53 -17.72
N ARG A 417 -22.93 -14.22 -17.46
CA ARG A 417 -22.41 -12.85 -17.45
C ARG A 417 -21.46 -12.57 -18.61
N LEU A 418 -20.35 -13.27 -18.68
CA LEU A 418 -19.33 -13.21 -19.73
C LEU A 418 -18.75 -14.61 -19.96
N GLY A 419 -18.05 -14.80 -21.08
CA GLY A 419 -17.33 -16.03 -21.40
C GLY A 419 -17.88 -16.79 -22.60
N PHE A 420 -17.05 -17.65 -23.16
CA PHE A 420 -17.42 -18.52 -24.28
C PHE A 420 -18.26 -19.70 -23.80
N SER A 421 -19.39 -19.94 -24.45
CA SER A 421 -20.27 -21.10 -24.15
C SER A 421 -19.69 -22.41 -24.67
N GLU A 422 -20.26 -23.55 -24.26
CA GLU A 422 -19.91 -24.88 -24.75
C GLU A 422 -20.06 -24.99 -26.26
N GLU A 423 -21.13 -24.44 -26.85
CA GLU A 423 -21.39 -24.45 -28.26
C GLU A 423 -20.36 -23.65 -29.08
N GLN A 424 -19.77 -22.65 -28.46
CA GLN A 424 -18.72 -21.79 -29.07
C GLN A 424 -17.32 -22.39 -29.00
N LEU A 425 -17.12 -23.43 -28.19
CA LEU A 425 -15.80 -23.99 -27.93
C LEU A 425 -15.06 -24.49 -29.19
N PRO A 426 -15.70 -25.19 -30.15
CA PRO A 426 -15.04 -25.63 -31.38
C PRO A 426 -14.50 -24.47 -32.21
N GLU A 427 -15.25 -23.38 -32.34
CA GLU A 427 -14.82 -22.19 -33.06
C GLU A 427 -13.70 -21.46 -32.31
N LEU A 428 -13.81 -21.34 -30.99
CA LEU A 428 -12.75 -20.77 -30.15
C LEU A 428 -11.43 -21.52 -30.33
N ILE A 429 -11.44 -22.86 -30.28
CA ILE A 429 -10.27 -23.71 -30.50
C ILE A 429 -9.66 -23.42 -31.86
N GLN A 430 -10.48 -23.39 -32.92
CA GLN A 430 -10.01 -23.10 -34.27
C GLN A 430 -9.33 -21.74 -34.37
N GLN A 431 -9.92 -20.70 -33.76
CA GLN A 431 -9.35 -19.35 -33.76
C GLN A 431 -8.02 -19.30 -32.99
N LEU A 432 -7.95 -19.90 -31.80
CA LEU A 432 -6.74 -19.96 -31.00
C LEU A 432 -5.60 -20.71 -31.68
N GLN A 433 -5.91 -21.76 -32.44
CA GLN A 433 -4.91 -22.52 -33.22
C GLN A 433 -4.44 -21.77 -34.49
N SER A 434 -5.23 -20.83 -35.01
CA SER A 434 -4.92 -20.11 -36.23
C SER A 434 -4.03 -18.88 -36.03
N THR A 435 -3.79 -18.45 -34.80
CA THR A 435 -2.97 -17.29 -34.48
C THR A 435 -1.76 -17.63 -33.63
N SER A 436 -0.67 -16.89 -33.78
CA SER A 436 0.50 -16.90 -32.91
C SER A 436 0.57 -15.68 -31.98
N SER A 437 -0.46 -14.83 -32.02
CA SER A 437 -0.48 -13.59 -31.23
C SER A 437 -0.61 -13.83 -29.73
N PHE A 438 -1.27 -14.93 -29.32
CA PHE A 438 -1.64 -15.20 -27.93
C PHE A 438 -0.78 -16.28 -27.27
N LEU A 439 -0.37 -16.01 -26.02
CA LEU A 439 0.08 -17.00 -25.05
C LEU A 439 -1.04 -17.14 -23.99
N ILE A 440 -1.75 -18.25 -23.99
CA ILE A 440 -2.83 -18.48 -23.03
C ILE A 440 -2.21 -18.73 -21.65
N GLN A 441 -2.35 -17.77 -20.75
CA GLN A 441 -1.88 -17.90 -19.36
C GLN A 441 -2.85 -18.70 -18.49
N SER A 442 -4.15 -18.46 -18.66
CA SER A 442 -5.15 -19.23 -17.95
C SER A 442 -6.48 -19.36 -18.71
N VAL A 443 -7.22 -20.39 -18.35
CA VAL A 443 -8.63 -20.55 -18.67
C VAL A 443 -9.41 -20.56 -17.35
N PHE A 444 -10.48 -19.76 -17.24
CA PHE A 444 -11.23 -19.64 -16.00
C PHE A 444 -12.73 -19.47 -16.21
N SER A 445 -13.47 -19.65 -15.12
CA SER A 445 -14.87 -19.31 -15.01
C SER A 445 -15.18 -18.70 -13.65
N HIS A 446 -16.45 -18.40 -13.37
CA HIS A 446 -16.87 -17.82 -12.10
C HIS A 446 -18.07 -18.55 -11.49
N LEU A 447 -17.96 -18.93 -10.20
CA LEU A 447 -19.04 -19.55 -9.46
C LEU A 447 -20.03 -18.50 -8.99
N SER A 448 -21.33 -18.71 -9.27
CA SER A 448 -22.38 -17.73 -8.97
C SER A 448 -22.86 -17.77 -7.51
N SER A 449 -22.77 -18.93 -6.87
CA SER A 449 -23.42 -19.16 -5.56
C SER A 449 -22.54 -19.93 -4.57
N SER A 450 -21.23 -19.82 -4.68
CA SER A 450 -20.27 -20.55 -3.83
C SER A 450 -20.35 -20.22 -2.34
N GLU A 451 -21.01 -19.13 -1.97
CA GLU A 451 -21.24 -18.71 -0.59
C GLU A 451 -22.46 -19.37 0.07
N ASP A 452 -23.39 -19.90 -0.74
CA ASP A 452 -24.67 -20.44 -0.29
C ASP A 452 -24.67 -21.97 -0.29
N ALA A 453 -24.77 -22.58 0.89
CA ALA A 453 -24.83 -24.03 1.06
C ALA A 453 -26.05 -24.66 0.39
N THR A 454 -27.17 -23.91 0.24
CA THR A 454 -28.38 -24.42 -0.42
C THR A 454 -28.20 -24.58 -1.92
N ALA A 455 -27.21 -23.89 -2.51
CA ALA A 455 -26.87 -23.92 -3.92
C ALA A 455 -25.68 -24.85 -4.24
N ASP A 456 -25.21 -25.69 -3.31
CA ASP A 456 -24.02 -26.54 -3.50
C ASP A 456 -24.16 -27.50 -4.69
N SER A 457 -25.35 -28.00 -4.97
CA SER A 457 -25.58 -28.86 -6.14
C SER A 457 -25.37 -28.12 -7.46
N PHE A 458 -25.79 -26.87 -7.56
CA PHE A 458 -25.55 -26.03 -8.72
C PHE A 458 -24.06 -25.62 -8.84
N THR A 459 -23.43 -25.28 -7.73
CA THR A 459 -21.99 -25.00 -7.67
C THR A 459 -21.17 -26.20 -8.17
N GLN A 460 -21.56 -27.43 -7.81
CA GLN A 460 -20.96 -28.66 -8.29
C GLN A 460 -21.16 -28.83 -9.81
N GLN A 461 -22.37 -28.53 -10.34
CA GLN A 461 -22.63 -28.58 -11.78
C GLN A 461 -21.76 -27.58 -12.55
N GLN A 462 -21.64 -26.33 -12.07
CA GLN A 462 -20.76 -25.32 -12.66
C GLN A 462 -19.30 -25.80 -12.69
N PHE A 463 -18.82 -26.39 -11.59
CA PHE A 463 -17.46 -26.90 -11.52
C PHE A 463 -17.22 -28.08 -12.49
N SER A 464 -18.16 -29.04 -12.56
CA SER A 464 -18.05 -30.17 -13.47
C SER A 464 -18.06 -29.73 -14.95
N HIS A 465 -18.92 -28.77 -15.28
CA HIS A 465 -18.98 -28.18 -16.62
C HIS A 465 -17.65 -27.44 -16.95
N TYR A 466 -17.15 -26.62 -16.00
CA TYR A 466 -15.85 -25.98 -16.17
C TYR A 466 -14.70 -26.97 -16.39
N GLN A 467 -14.67 -28.08 -15.66
CA GLN A 467 -13.67 -29.11 -15.85
C GLN A 467 -13.71 -29.67 -17.27
N GLN A 468 -14.91 -29.99 -17.78
CA GLN A 468 -15.11 -30.50 -19.13
C GLN A 468 -14.56 -29.51 -20.19
N LEU A 469 -14.99 -28.22 -20.13
CA LEU A 469 -14.56 -27.21 -21.10
C LEU A 469 -13.04 -26.94 -21.03
N SER A 470 -12.49 -26.83 -19.82
CA SER A 470 -11.06 -26.57 -19.64
C SER A 470 -10.16 -27.74 -20.06
N MET A 471 -10.66 -28.98 -19.97
CA MET A 471 -9.97 -30.17 -20.50
C MET A 471 -9.97 -30.18 -22.02
N GLN A 472 -11.12 -29.93 -22.67
CA GLN A 472 -11.21 -29.84 -24.13
C GLN A 472 -10.26 -28.77 -24.70
N LEU A 473 -10.17 -27.61 -24.05
CA LEU A 473 -9.20 -26.58 -24.43
C LEU A 473 -7.76 -27.04 -24.21
N ALA A 474 -7.45 -27.72 -23.10
CA ALA A 474 -6.11 -28.21 -22.82
C ALA A 474 -5.63 -29.28 -23.81
N ASP A 475 -6.53 -30.13 -24.29
CA ASP A 475 -6.24 -31.13 -25.31
C ASP A 475 -6.01 -30.53 -26.70
N ALA A 476 -6.60 -29.37 -26.96
CA ALA A 476 -6.54 -28.70 -28.27
C ALA A 476 -5.40 -27.67 -28.38
N VAL A 477 -4.97 -27.05 -27.28
CA VAL A 477 -3.94 -26.00 -27.25
C VAL A 477 -2.60 -26.60 -26.86
N ALA A 478 -1.56 -26.29 -27.63
CA ALA A 478 -0.21 -26.89 -27.46
C ALA A 478 0.52 -26.44 -26.17
N THR A 479 0.17 -25.27 -25.62
CA THR A 479 0.83 -24.71 -24.44
C THR A 479 0.01 -24.97 -23.17
N PRO A 480 0.64 -25.39 -22.06
CA PRO A 480 -0.05 -25.55 -20.79
C PRO A 480 -0.49 -24.19 -20.23
N PHE A 481 -1.67 -24.14 -19.65
CA PHE A 481 -2.22 -22.94 -19.02
C PHE A 481 -2.78 -23.25 -17.63
N LEU A 482 -2.94 -22.21 -16.79
CA LEU A 482 -3.51 -22.34 -15.47
C LEU A 482 -5.06 -22.47 -15.53
N LYS A 483 -5.60 -23.34 -14.70
CA LYS A 483 -7.05 -23.53 -14.54
C LYS A 483 -7.50 -22.97 -13.22
N HIS A 484 -8.52 -22.09 -13.21
CA HIS A 484 -9.05 -21.54 -11.97
C HIS A 484 -10.52 -21.14 -12.06
N ILE A 485 -11.27 -21.45 -11.00
CA ILE A 485 -12.69 -21.09 -10.89
C ILE A 485 -13.03 -20.56 -9.49
N ALA A 486 -12.31 -21.00 -8.44
CA ALA A 486 -12.61 -20.69 -7.07
C ALA A 486 -12.38 -19.22 -6.73
N ASN A 487 -13.40 -18.58 -6.15
CA ASN A 487 -13.32 -17.29 -5.46
C ASN A 487 -12.98 -17.48 -3.96
N SER A 488 -13.01 -16.42 -3.15
CA SER A 488 -12.72 -16.49 -1.71
C SER A 488 -13.53 -17.55 -0.98
N ALA A 489 -14.84 -17.62 -1.23
CA ALA A 489 -15.74 -18.56 -0.56
C ALA A 489 -15.49 -20.01 -1.02
N ALA A 490 -15.37 -20.24 -2.33
CA ALA A 490 -15.12 -21.56 -2.87
C ALA A 490 -13.75 -22.13 -2.44
N ALA A 491 -12.74 -21.29 -2.32
CA ALA A 491 -11.40 -21.70 -1.85
C ALA A 491 -11.46 -22.36 -0.46
N ILE A 492 -12.41 -21.96 0.37
CA ILE A 492 -12.63 -22.49 1.72
C ILE A 492 -13.63 -23.65 1.70
N ARG A 493 -14.82 -23.41 1.15
CA ARG A 493 -15.94 -24.38 1.22
C ARG A 493 -15.73 -25.58 0.31
N HIS A 494 -15.05 -25.41 -0.79
CA HIS A 494 -14.81 -26.43 -1.82
C HIS A 494 -13.32 -26.54 -2.18
N PRO A 495 -12.45 -27.03 -1.28
CA PRO A 495 -11.00 -27.08 -1.54
C PRO A 495 -10.59 -27.83 -2.82
N ALA A 496 -11.45 -28.77 -3.29
CA ALA A 496 -11.24 -29.48 -4.55
C ALA A 496 -11.32 -28.57 -5.79
N TYR A 497 -11.94 -27.39 -5.69
CA TYR A 497 -12.13 -26.44 -6.80
C TYR A 497 -10.98 -25.44 -6.91
N ALA A 498 -10.00 -25.48 -6.02
CA ALA A 498 -8.86 -24.58 -6.03
C ALA A 498 -7.98 -24.70 -7.29
N MET A 499 -7.89 -25.93 -7.86
CA MET A 499 -7.12 -26.24 -9.08
C MET A 499 -5.69 -25.65 -9.05
N ASP A 500 -5.29 -24.93 -10.12
CA ASP A 500 -3.94 -24.35 -10.21
C ASP A 500 -3.84 -22.98 -9.52
N MET A 501 -4.97 -22.27 -9.40
CA MET A 501 -5.01 -20.92 -8.80
C MET A 501 -6.38 -20.63 -8.18
N VAL A 502 -6.39 -19.82 -7.12
CA VAL A 502 -7.62 -19.25 -6.52
C VAL A 502 -7.61 -17.74 -6.61
N ARG A 503 -8.79 -17.11 -6.67
CA ARG A 503 -8.95 -15.65 -6.70
C ARG A 503 -9.52 -15.19 -5.36
N VAL A 504 -8.66 -14.65 -4.51
CA VAL A 504 -9.05 -14.17 -3.18
C VAL A 504 -9.29 -12.66 -3.24
N GLY A 505 -10.50 -12.24 -2.86
CA GLY A 505 -10.93 -10.84 -2.87
C GLY A 505 -11.32 -10.38 -1.47
N ILE A 506 -12.61 -10.34 -1.19
CA ILE A 506 -13.15 -9.77 0.05
C ILE A 506 -12.66 -10.50 1.32
N GLY A 507 -12.28 -11.77 1.21
CA GLY A 507 -11.67 -12.53 2.29
C GLY A 507 -10.36 -11.94 2.80
N LEU A 508 -9.61 -11.21 1.97
CA LEU A 508 -8.40 -10.49 2.40
C LEU A 508 -8.71 -9.43 3.46
N TYR A 509 -9.94 -8.91 3.48
CA TYR A 509 -10.39 -7.89 4.43
C TYR A 509 -11.13 -8.47 5.65
N GLY A 510 -11.10 -9.79 5.80
CA GLY A 510 -11.71 -10.46 6.95
C GLY A 510 -13.22 -10.66 6.83
N VAL A 511 -13.75 -10.61 5.62
CA VAL A 511 -15.18 -10.83 5.36
C VAL A 511 -15.39 -12.24 4.83
N GLU A 512 -16.09 -13.05 5.59
CA GLU A 512 -16.48 -14.42 5.24
C GLU A 512 -17.93 -14.68 5.66
N SER A 513 -18.62 -15.54 4.91
CA SER A 513 -20.03 -15.88 5.17
C SER A 513 -20.23 -16.90 6.29
N GLN A 514 -19.27 -17.76 6.57
CA GLN A 514 -19.43 -18.92 7.46
C GLN A 514 -18.47 -18.99 8.64
N SER A 515 -17.56 -18.05 8.82
CA SER A 515 -16.59 -17.97 9.92
C SER A 515 -15.77 -19.27 10.12
N THR A 516 -15.38 -19.94 9.03
CA THR A 516 -14.62 -21.19 9.05
C THR A 516 -13.12 -20.97 9.16
N LEU A 517 -12.63 -19.82 8.70
CA LEU A 517 -11.24 -19.39 8.91
C LEU A 517 -11.16 -18.32 10.01
N PRO A 518 -10.06 -18.28 10.79
CA PRO A 518 -9.84 -17.25 11.78
C PRO A 518 -9.39 -15.93 11.12
N LEU A 519 -10.23 -15.40 10.22
CA LEU A 519 -9.95 -14.13 9.54
C LEU A 519 -10.12 -12.95 10.49
N GLN A 520 -9.28 -11.96 10.32
CA GLN A 520 -9.30 -10.72 11.09
C GLN A 520 -9.94 -9.59 10.29
N PRO A 521 -10.91 -8.83 10.85
CA PRO A 521 -11.41 -7.62 10.21
C PRO A 521 -10.27 -6.63 9.96
N ALA A 522 -10.04 -6.30 8.69
CA ALA A 522 -8.93 -5.43 8.29
C ALA A 522 -9.34 -3.97 8.12
N ILE A 523 -10.65 -3.66 8.11
CA ILE A 523 -11.15 -2.31 7.79
C ILE A 523 -12.07 -1.81 8.90
N THR A 524 -11.84 -0.59 9.37
CA THR A 524 -12.69 0.11 10.34
C THR A 524 -13.03 1.51 9.83
N LEU A 525 -14.33 1.84 9.76
CA LEU A 525 -14.79 3.19 9.45
C LEU A 525 -15.10 3.94 10.74
N ARG A 526 -14.43 5.08 10.93
CA ARG A 526 -14.58 5.94 12.10
C ARG A 526 -14.95 7.36 11.74
N SER A 527 -15.70 8.00 12.61
CA SER A 527 -16.02 9.42 12.56
C SER A 527 -16.03 10.02 13.96
N THR A 528 -16.51 11.26 14.11
CA THR A 528 -16.61 11.95 15.40
C THR A 528 -17.96 12.63 15.58
N ILE A 529 -18.33 12.85 16.85
CA ILE A 529 -19.51 13.63 17.22
C ILE A 529 -19.23 15.12 16.97
N ALA A 530 -20.11 15.76 16.21
CA ALA A 530 -20.05 17.19 15.92
C ALA A 530 -20.71 18.03 17.03
N GLN A 531 -21.83 17.53 17.58
CA GLN A 531 -22.61 18.23 18.59
C GLN A 531 -23.46 17.25 19.40
N VAL A 532 -23.67 17.54 20.67
CA VAL A 532 -24.58 16.80 21.57
C VAL A 532 -25.67 17.75 22.05
N LYS A 533 -26.95 17.34 21.94
CA LYS A 533 -28.12 18.14 22.33
C LYS A 533 -29.10 17.34 23.18
N LYS A 534 -29.68 17.98 24.19
CA LYS A 534 -30.92 17.50 24.85
C LYS A 534 -32.10 17.93 23.99
N VAL A 535 -32.95 17.01 23.63
CA VAL A 535 -34.11 17.24 22.76
C VAL A 535 -35.35 16.70 23.45
N ALA A 536 -36.36 17.55 23.59
CA ALA A 536 -37.60 17.25 24.32
C ALA A 536 -38.49 16.27 23.56
N ALA A 537 -39.30 15.52 24.27
CA ALA A 537 -40.37 14.70 23.73
C ALA A 537 -41.28 15.52 22.79
N GLY A 538 -41.79 14.90 21.73
CA GLY A 538 -42.61 15.54 20.69
C GLY A 538 -41.79 16.26 19.61
N SER A 539 -40.48 16.45 19.80
CA SER A 539 -39.61 17.05 18.80
C SER A 539 -39.33 16.08 17.63
N ALA A 540 -39.26 16.64 16.42
CA ALA A 540 -38.91 15.89 15.22
C ALA A 540 -37.42 15.96 14.98
N ILE A 541 -36.83 14.83 14.51
CA ILE A 541 -35.41 14.70 14.14
C ILE A 541 -35.28 14.55 12.62
N SER A 542 -34.33 15.30 12.02
CA SER A 542 -33.94 15.25 10.61
C SER A 542 -35.06 15.67 9.62
N TYR A 543 -34.79 15.44 8.33
CA TYR A 543 -35.65 15.80 7.22
C TYR A 543 -37.03 15.12 7.30
N ASN A 544 -38.05 15.80 6.79
CA ASN A 544 -39.45 15.33 6.67
C ASN A 544 -40.12 14.92 7.98
N ARG A 545 -39.52 15.20 9.13
CA ARG A 545 -40.06 14.91 10.47
C ARG A 545 -40.45 13.41 10.64
N GLN A 546 -39.74 12.53 10.00
CA GLN A 546 -40.06 11.07 10.00
C GLN A 546 -39.85 10.41 11.37
N THR A 547 -38.95 10.94 12.18
CA THR A 547 -38.74 10.49 13.56
C THR A 547 -39.19 11.56 14.53
N ILE A 548 -40.23 11.25 15.34
CA ILE A 548 -40.69 12.09 16.44
C ILE A 548 -40.30 11.39 17.75
N LEU A 549 -39.68 12.12 18.67
CA LEU A 549 -39.25 11.58 19.96
C LEU A 549 -40.48 11.34 20.86
N SER A 550 -40.59 10.14 21.40
CA SER A 550 -41.67 9.82 22.38
C SER A 550 -41.35 10.22 23.82
N LYS A 551 -40.06 10.47 24.10
CA LYS A 551 -39.52 10.92 25.41
C LYS A 551 -38.33 11.86 25.19
N ASP A 552 -37.96 12.60 26.22
CA ASP A 552 -36.73 13.39 26.21
C ASP A 552 -35.52 12.50 25.86
N ALA A 553 -34.62 12.97 25.02
CA ALA A 553 -33.48 12.22 24.55
C ALA A 553 -32.23 13.11 24.43
N ILE A 554 -31.07 12.47 24.53
CA ILE A 554 -29.79 13.08 24.20
C ILE A 554 -29.43 12.64 22.79
N ILE A 555 -29.38 13.60 21.87
CA ILE A 555 -29.11 13.35 20.44
C ILE A 555 -27.72 13.88 20.10
N ALA A 556 -26.88 13.02 19.52
CA ALA A 556 -25.57 13.40 19.02
C ALA A 556 -25.59 13.42 17.48
N THR A 557 -24.93 14.42 16.89
CA THR A 557 -24.75 14.56 15.44
C THR A 557 -23.36 14.05 15.05
N VAL A 558 -23.28 13.14 14.09
CA VAL A 558 -22.04 12.50 13.60
C VAL A 558 -21.61 13.15 12.28
N ARG A 559 -20.30 13.40 12.11
CA ARG A 559 -19.67 14.04 10.94
C ARG A 559 -19.49 13.07 9.78
N LEU A 560 -20.56 12.47 9.30
CA LEU A 560 -20.55 11.52 8.19
C LEU A 560 -21.96 11.43 7.60
N GLY A 561 -22.04 11.33 6.27
CA GLY A 561 -23.33 11.19 5.59
C GLY A 561 -23.25 10.29 4.34
N TYR A 562 -24.31 10.32 3.52
CA TYR A 562 -24.35 9.47 2.34
C TYR A 562 -23.36 9.91 1.24
N ALA A 563 -22.88 11.16 1.23
CA ALA A 563 -21.83 11.58 0.31
C ALA A 563 -20.43 11.01 0.69
N ASP A 564 -20.28 10.52 1.93
CA ASP A 564 -19.12 9.74 2.36
C ASP A 564 -19.24 8.26 1.99
N GLY A 565 -20.40 7.85 1.45
CA GLY A 565 -20.68 6.48 1.07
C GLY A 565 -21.44 5.67 2.12
N TYR A 566 -21.95 6.30 3.20
CA TYR A 566 -22.70 5.57 4.22
C TYR A 566 -24.16 5.41 3.81
N PRO A 567 -24.71 4.19 3.79
CA PRO A 567 -26.03 3.92 3.18
C PRO A 567 -27.18 4.66 3.85
N ARG A 568 -27.98 5.38 3.07
CA ARG A 568 -29.14 6.12 3.58
C ARG A 568 -30.27 5.20 4.08
N GLN A 569 -30.27 3.92 3.65
CA GLN A 569 -31.19 2.86 4.12
C GLN A 569 -31.07 2.60 5.62
N LEU A 570 -29.93 2.94 6.25
CA LEU A 570 -29.69 2.78 7.67
C LEU A 570 -30.43 3.82 8.54
N SER A 571 -31.18 4.74 7.94
CA SER A 571 -31.98 5.78 8.59
C SER A 571 -33.08 5.21 9.52
N ASN A 572 -33.63 6.04 10.40
CA ASN A 572 -34.84 5.77 11.17
C ASN A 572 -34.77 4.50 12.04
N ARG A 573 -33.70 4.33 12.80
CA ARG A 573 -33.43 3.21 13.72
C ARG A 573 -33.16 1.86 13.03
N VAL A 574 -32.96 1.82 11.72
CA VAL A 574 -32.53 0.63 11.02
C VAL A 574 -31.08 0.31 11.37
N GLY A 575 -30.19 1.29 11.24
CA GLY A 575 -28.78 1.14 11.58
C GLY A 575 -28.44 1.58 13.00
N GLN A 576 -27.30 1.09 13.48
CA GLN A 576 -26.68 1.48 14.74
C GLN A 576 -25.19 1.71 14.53
N VAL A 577 -24.60 2.51 15.41
CA VAL A 577 -23.15 2.76 15.49
C VAL A 577 -22.63 2.48 16.89
N LEU A 578 -21.32 2.48 17.10
CA LEU A 578 -20.74 2.37 18.43
C LEU A 578 -20.20 3.72 18.89
N VAL A 579 -20.55 4.09 20.12
CA VAL A 579 -19.99 5.24 20.85
C VAL A 579 -19.54 4.71 22.19
N ARG A 580 -18.26 4.90 22.55
CA ARG A 580 -17.69 4.37 23.79
C ARG A 580 -17.96 2.87 24.01
N GLY A 581 -17.89 2.07 22.91
CA GLY A 581 -18.14 0.62 22.94
C GLY A 581 -19.62 0.22 23.06
N GLN A 582 -20.56 1.17 23.11
CA GLN A 582 -22.00 0.90 23.27
C GLN A 582 -22.77 1.24 21.99
N ARG A 583 -23.83 0.47 21.71
CA ARG A 583 -24.70 0.66 20.53
C ARG A 583 -25.55 1.90 20.68
N ALA A 584 -25.49 2.79 19.69
CA ALA A 584 -26.34 3.97 19.54
C ALA A 584 -27.15 3.89 18.24
N PRO A 585 -28.50 3.87 18.30
CA PRO A 585 -29.33 3.80 17.09
C PRO A 585 -29.30 5.11 16.32
N ILE A 586 -29.32 5.02 14.97
CA ILE A 586 -29.46 6.16 14.07
C ILE A 586 -30.90 6.66 14.11
N VAL A 587 -31.09 7.93 14.39
CA VAL A 587 -32.42 8.55 14.46
C VAL A 587 -32.62 9.61 13.38
N GLY A 588 -33.80 9.55 12.73
CA GLY A 588 -34.08 10.37 11.56
C GLY A 588 -33.36 9.93 10.30
N ALA A 589 -33.45 10.71 9.24
CA ALA A 589 -32.81 10.42 7.97
C ALA A 589 -31.31 10.75 8.01
N ILE A 590 -30.46 9.92 7.42
CA ILE A 590 -29.07 10.23 7.12
C ILE A 590 -29.03 11.34 6.06
N CYS A 591 -28.33 12.43 6.38
CA CYS A 591 -28.15 13.58 5.51
C CYS A 591 -26.93 13.42 4.59
N MET A 592 -26.62 14.43 3.78
CA MET A 592 -25.49 14.40 2.86
C MET A 592 -24.15 14.21 3.59
N ASP A 593 -23.94 15.00 4.67
CA ASP A 593 -22.64 15.09 5.34
C ASP A 593 -22.72 14.76 6.85
N MET A 594 -23.92 14.48 7.37
CA MET A 594 -24.15 14.22 8.80
C MET A 594 -25.34 13.29 9.02
N PHE A 595 -25.37 12.65 10.18
CA PHE A 595 -26.57 11.97 10.69
C PHE A 595 -26.64 12.06 12.22
N MET A 596 -27.80 11.75 12.80
CA MET A 596 -28.05 11.83 14.22
C MET A 596 -28.20 10.44 14.84
N ILE A 597 -27.74 10.31 16.08
CA ILE A 597 -27.83 9.09 16.89
C ILE A 597 -28.43 9.41 18.27
N ASP A 598 -29.16 8.47 18.82
CA ASP A 598 -29.70 8.54 20.17
C ASP A 598 -28.66 7.97 21.16
N VAL A 599 -28.07 8.83 21.97
CA VAL A 599 -27.06 8.47 22.97
C VAL A 599 -27.59 8.60 24.40
N THR A 600 -28.90 8.64 24.59
CA THR A 600 -29.54 8.83 25.90
C THR A 600 -29.09 7.81 26.95
N SER A 601 -28.81 6.57 26.54
CA SER A 601 -28.38 5.49 27.41
C SER A 601 -26.87 5.41 27.63
N ILE A 602 -26.09 6.27 26.96
CA ILE A 602 -24.62 6.26 27.01
C ILE A 602 -24.15 7.43 27.86
N ALA A 603 -23.43 7.13 28.96
CA ALA A 603 -22.94 8.16 29.87
C ALA A 603 -21.79 8.98 29.25
N ASP A 604 -21.72 10.25 29.64
CA ASP A 604 -20.61 11.17 29.41
C ASP A 604 -20.22 11.36 27.91
N VAL A 605 -21.16 11.23 26.99
CA VAL A 605 -20.92 11.47 25.57
C VAL A 605 -20.68 12.97 25.33
N ASN A 606 -19.58 13.28 24.65
CA ASN A 606 -19.15 14.66 24.37
C ASN A 606 -18.91 14.89 22.87
N GLU A 607 -18.88 16.16 22.49
CA GLU A 607 -18.41 16.59 21.17
C GLU A 607 -16.94 16.17 20.99
N GLY A 608 -16.61 15.61 19.80
CA GLY A 608 -15.31 15.05 19.50
C GLY A 608 -15.15 13.57 19.83
N ASP A 609 -16.07 12.97 20.59
CA ASP A 609 -16.03 11.51 20.85
C ASP A 609 -16.09 10.72 19.55
N GLU A 610 -15.34 9.62 19.53
CA GLU A 610 -15.25 8.73 18.38
C GLU A 610 -16.53 7.92 18.20
N VAL A 611 -16.89 7.74 16.93
CA VAL A 611 -18.02 6.92 16.50
C VAL A 611 -17.50 5.85 15.52
N ILE A 612 -17.73 4.58 15.82
CA ILE A 612 -17.39 3.46 14.93
C ILE A 612 -18.64 3.07 14.14
N LEU A 613 -18.52 3.13 12.81
CA LEU A 613 -19.60 2.83 11.87
C LEU A 613 -19.62 1.36 11.46
N PHE A 614 -18.45 0.78 11.31
CA PHE A 614 -18.18 -0.67 11.22
C PHE A 614 -16.70 -0.95 11.53
N GLY A 615 -16.39 -2.17 11.93
CA GLY A 615 -15.05 -2.64 12.30
C GLY A 615 -15.15 -3.94 13.09
N GLN A 616 -14.20 -4.18 13.99
CA GLN A 616 -14.13 -5.42 14.78
C GLN A 616 -15.40 -5.67 15.62
N ASP A 617 -15.87 -4.68 16.39
CA ASP A 617 -17.00 -4.82 17.33
C ASP A 617 -18.36 -4.55 16.66
N LEU A 618 -18.35 -4.07 15.42
CA LEU A 618 -19.52 -3.87 14.58
C LEU A 618 -19.20 -4.35 13.17
N PRO A 619 -19.32 -5.66 12.87
CA PRO A 619 -18.93 -6.22 11.59
C PRO A 619 -19.66 -5.56 10.40
N VAL A 620 -18.94 -5.34 9.29
CA VAL A 620 -19.52 -4.76 8.08
C VAL A 620 -20.66 -5.61 7.51
N GLN A 621 -20.65 -6.92 7.75
CA GLN A 621 -21.72 -7.86 7.40
C GLN A 621 -23.04 -7.47 8.09
N GLN A 622 -22.97 -7.07 9.36
CA GLN A 622 -24.15 -6.61 10.11
C GLN A 622 -24.71 -5.31 9.53
N VAL A 623 -23.83 -4.37 9.16
CA VAL A 623 -24.23 -3.11 8.52
C VAL A 623 -24.86 -3.36 7.15
N ALA A 624 -24.27 -4.25 6.36
CA ALA A 624 -24.82 -4.67 5.06
C ALA A 624 -26.21 -5.32 5.21
N GLN A 625 -26.38 -6.22 6.19
CA GLN A 625 -27.67 -6.83 6.49
C GLN A 625 -28.75 -5.80 6.83
N TRP A 626 -28.44 -4.81 7.67
CA TRP A 626 -29.35 -3.72 7.99
C TRP A 626 -29.70 -2.85 6.78
N ALA A 627 -28.73 -2.62 5.91
CA ALA A 627 -28.94 -1.84 4.69
C ALA A 627 -29.67 -2.62 3.57
N GLY A 628 -29.89 -3.94 3.75
CA GLY A 628 -30.48 -4.81 2.73
C GLY A 628 -29.57 -5.06 1.53
N THR A 629 -28.26 -5.14 1.76
CA THR A 629 -27.25 -5.32 0.72
C THR A 629 -26.10 -6.26 1.19
N ILE A 630 -25.00 -6.28 0.45
CA ILE A 630 -23.83 -7.13 0.69
C ILE A 630 -22.61 -6.31 1.17
N PRO A 631 -21.68 -6.92 1.92
CA PRO A 631 -20.47 -6.24 2.40
C PRO A 631 -19.63 -5.56 1.31
N TYR A 632 -19.61 -6.13 0.10
CA TYR A 632 -18.93 -5.57 -1.05
C TYR A 632 -19.40 -4.15 -1.37
N GLU A 633 -20.73 -3.93 -1.41
CA GLU A 633 -21.30 -2.62 -1.70
C GLU A 633 -21.00 -1.61 -0.61
N ILE A 634 -21.05 -2.02 0.67
CA ILE A 634 -20.70 -1.13 1.79
C ILE A 634 -19.23 -0.67 1.68
N LEU A 635 -18.30 -1.59 1.43
CA LEU A 635 -16.87 -1.27 1.37
C LEU A 635 -16.52 -0.42 0.14
N THR A 636 -16.98 -0.84 -1.05
CA THR A 636 -16.69 -0.11 -2.30
C THR A 636 -17.43 1.23 -2.40
N GLY A 637 -18.53 1.39 -1.65
CA GLY A 637 -19.30 2.63 -1.59
C GLY A 637 -18.62 3.75 -0.82
N ILE A 638 -17.60 3.45 0.01
CA ILE A 638 -16.92 4.50 0.79
C ILE A 638 -16.18 5.46 -0.14
N SER A 639 -16.64 6.71 -0.14
CA SER A 639 -16.14 7.78 -1.00
C SER A 639 -14.63 8.01 -0.82
N GLN A 640 -13.94 8.37 -1.90
CA GLN A 640 -12.51 8.74 -1.86
C GLN A 640 -12.23 10.00 -1.02
N ARG A 641 -13.24 10.83 -0.71
CA ARG A 641 -13.08 11.96 0.21
C ARG A 641 -12.84 11.52 1.67
N VAL A 642 -13.21 10.29 2.04
CA VAL A 642 -12.88 9.70 3.33
C VAL A 642 -11.40 9.31 3.32
N LYS A 643 -10.62 9.85 4.26
CA LYS A 643 -9.17 9.58 4.35
C LYS A 643 -8.92 8.10 4.67
N ARG A 644 -8.05 7.43 3.89
CA ARG A 644 -7.52 6.09 4.21
C ARG A 644 -6.29 6.25 5.11
N VAL A 645 -6.25 5.46 6.17
CA VAL A 645 -5.16 5.44 7.14
C VAL A 645 -4.70 4.00 7.28
N TYR A 646 -3.46 3.72 6.89
CA TYR A 646 -2.89 2.38 6.94
C TYR A 646 -2.02 2.24 8.17
N PHE A 647 -2.09 1.06 8.81
CA PHE A 647 -1.26 0.71 9.95
C PHE A 647 -0.96 -0.80 9.97
N GLN A 648 0.06 -1.19 10.72
CA GLN A 648 0.48 -2.57 10.90
C GLN A 648 0.59 -2.85 12.40
N GLU A 649 -0.42 -3.47 12.98
CA GLU A 649 -0.41 -3.93 14.37
C GLU A 649 -0.62 -5.45 14.47
#